data_4202e48cbd5b048f41b8b3f7ce6e0ba4
#
_entry.id   4202e48cbd5b048f41b8b3f7ce6e0ba4
#
_cell.length_a   1.000
_cell.length_b   1.000
_cell.length_c   1.000
_cell.angle_alpha   90.00
_cell.angle_beta   90.00
_cell.angle_gamma   90.00
#
_symmetry.space_group_name_H-M   'P 1'
#
loop_
_entity.id
_entity.type
_entity.pdbx_description
1 polymer ?
#
loop_
_entity_poly.entity_id
_entity_poly.type
_entity_poly.pdbx_seq_one_letter_code
_entity_poly.pdbx_strand_id
1 'polypeptide(L)'
;METIYFVIVAFLLLLAVFDLFVGVSNDAVNFLQSAIGAKVARFRTVLVVASAGVLIGAVMSAGMMDVARHGIMHPANYTFAEVMTIFLAVMVTDVVVLDIFNTLGMPTSTTVSLVFELLGATFILALFKMNADPSLMITDLMNSSKALSVIIAIFVSVAIAFFFGTAVMWLSRLVFTFRYKKHLRYSIAIFGGIAYTALAYFIFIKGLGGSPFISDATKGWINDNTQMLLLAVFVVSTIFNEILYLLRINVFKIIVLLGTFALAMAFAGNDLVNFIGVPLAGLDSLQDFLANGNGDPNAFMMTSLMNSAKSPLVYLVLAGVIMIVAMATSKKAQNVVKTSVDLSRQDEGDEMFGSSKVARSIVRAVQDMGNGLSKIMPSSTTKWIDSRFNKEEMELAQGAAFDEVRAAVNLVLAAMLIIIGTNYKLPLSTTYVTFMVAMGTSLADKAWSRDSAVFRVTGVLSVIGGWFVTAGVAFAACALVCTMMHFGGFVVMIAFMVLDIYLLWRSGQAYKKKSADDKKDDVFNLMMRTKDKDIVWDLLRKHVGRTQSFVTRFTCDEFNKIVDGVSSERLKELKASSREVNSERDTLKKIRRQEFLAMRRIPERIALERNTWFHLGVNCNQQYMYCLRRMLDPIKEHLDNNFQPMPKEYIDEFEEVRRRINELMSHTEQMISTNRYDLYRETLTISDECKDDLSALRERHINRMQQDANAAQNLKVSMLYLNMLQESQELISIMRHQLRAARKFLAEDNV
;
A
#
# COMPACT_ATOMS: atom_id res chain seq x y z
N MET A 1 -21.47 6.00 39.24
CA MET A 1 -21.22 6.58 37.89
C MET A 1 -19.75 6.97 37.71
N GLU A 2 -19.10 7.55 38.69
CA GLU A 2 -17.64 7.92 38.57
C GLU A 2 -16.72 6.77 38.19
N THR A 3 -16.90 5.59 38.79
CA THR A 3 -16.07 4.41 38.53
C THR A 3 -16.03 4.01 37.06
N ILE A 4 -17.10 4.23 36.30
CA ILE A 4 -17.17 3.89 34.88
C ILE A 4 -16.30 4.82 34.04
N TYR A 5 -16.28 6.11 34.36
CA TYR A 5 -15.40 7.06 33.65
C TYR A 5 -13.92 6.80 33.91
N PHE A 6 -13.55 6.30 35.08
CA PHE A 6 -12.20 5.81 35.34
C PHE A 6 -11.85 4.63 34.41
N VAL A 7 -12.78 3.68 34.22
CA VAL A 7 -12.61 2.57 33.29
C VAL A 7 -12.47 3.07 31.85
N ILE A 8 -13.30 4.04 31.44
CA ILE A 8 -13.21 4.63 30.09
C ILE A 8 -11.85 5.29 29.87
N VAL A 9 -11.39 6.12 30.81
CA VAL A 9 -10.09 6.80 30.67
C VAL A 9 -8.92 5.79 30.72
N ALA A 10 -8.98 4.78 31.57
CA ALA A 10 -7.98 3.71 31.57
C ALA A 10 -7.95 2.98 30.23
N PHE A 11 -9.11 2.73 29.63
CA PHE A 11 -9.20 2.10 28.31
C PHE A 11 -8.70 3.03 27.20
N LEU A 12 -9.00 4.34 27.22
CA LEU A 12 -8.44 5.32 26.30
C LEU A 12 -6.91 5.33 26.35
N LEU A 13 -6.31 5.29 27.55
CA LEU A 13 -4.85 5.21 27.71
C LEU A 13 -4.28 3.90 27.21
N LEU A 14 -5.01 2.79 27.38
CA LEU A 14 -4.62 1.49 26.79
C LEU A 14 -4.67 1.57 25.27
N LEU A 15 -5.74 2.12 24.69
CA LEU A 15 -5.84 2.31 23.24
C LEU A 15 -4.75 3.24 22.70
N ALA A 16 -4.36 4.28 23.43
CA ALA A 16 -3.23 5.14 23.06
C ALA A 16 -1.93 4.33 22.86
N VAL A 17 -1.66 3.35 23.72
CA VAL A 17 -0.50 2.47 23.57
C VAL A 17 -0.62 1.61 22.32
N PHE A 18 -1.79 1.02 22.08
CA PHE A 18 -2.04 0.23 20.87
C PHE A 18 -1.95 1.08 19.61
N ASP A 19 -2.51 2.28 19.63
CA ASP A 19 -2.51 3.20 18.51
C ASP A 19 -1.10 3.70 18.17
N LEU A 20 -0.26 3.97 19.17
CA LEU A 20 1.17 4.23 18.97
C LEU A 20 1.87 3.07 18.25
N PHE A 21 1.53 1.81 18.57
CA PHE A 21 2.08 0.65 17.86
C PHE A 21 1.56 0.51 16.44
N VAL A 22 0.26 0.65 16.23
CA VAL A 22 -0.41 0.49 14.93
C VAL A 22 -0.06 1.64 14.01
N GLY A 23 -0.19 2.88 14.48
CA GLY A 23 0.08 4.09 13.72
C GLY A 23 1.54 4.24 13.32
N VAL A 24 2.48 4.04 14.25
CA VAL A 24 3.92 4.06 13.90
C VAL A 24 4.26 2.93 12.92
N SER A 25 3.59 1.78 13.01
CA SER A 25 3.78 0.71 12.02
C SER A 25 3.38 1.12 10.60
N ASN A 26 2.40 2.01 10.47
CA ASN A 26 2.02 2.63 9.20
C ASN A 26 2.98 3.75 8.79
N ASP A 27 3.29 4.67 9.71
CA ASP A 27 3.91 5.96 9.40
C ASP A 27 5.44 5.95 9.42
N ALA A 28 6.09 4.93 10.01
CA ALA A 28 7.55 4.79 9.98
C ALA A 28 8.13 4.80 8.55
N VAL A 29 7.34 4.41 7.57
CA VAL A 29 7.72 4.48 6.15
C VAL A 29 8.08 5.89 5.72
N ASN A 30 7.43 6.91 6.26
CA ASN A 30 7.56 8.31 5.85
C ASN A 30 9.01 8.79 5.95
N PHE A 31 9.72 8.43 7.01
CA PHE A 31 11.10 8.85 7.25
C PHE A 31 12.16 7.75 7.04
N LEU A 32 11.76 6.48 6.96
CA LEU A 32 12.70 5.36 6.73
C LEU A 32 12.89 5.03 5.24
N GLN A 33 11.85 5.20 4.40
CA GLN A 33 11.84 4.72 3.02
C GLN A 33 13.00 5.24 2.17
N SER A 34 13.34 6.52 2.30
CA SER A 34 14.35 7.14 1.44
C SER A 34 15.77 6.69 1.79
N ALA A 35 16.10 6.60 3.08
CA ALA A 35 17.40 6.08 3.52
C ALA A 35 17.57 4.58 3.24
N ILE A 36 16.51 3.79 3.40
CA ILE A 36 16.49 2.36 3.11
C ILE A 36 16.50 2.11 1.60
N GLY A 37 15.69 2.85 0.84
CA GLY A 37 15.60 2.72 -0.62
C GLY A 37 16.91 3.04 -1.34
N ALA A 38 17.64 4.05 -0.89
CA ALA A 38 18.96 4.40 -1.42
C ALA A 38 20.11 3.58 -0.80
N LYS A 39 19.83 2.74 0.20
CA LYS A 39 20.84 1.93 0.93
C LYS A 39 22.03 2.75 1.47
N VAL A 40 21.75 3.94 1.94
CA VAL A 40 22.77 4.89 2.40
C VAL A 40 23.53 4.38 3.62
N ALA A 41 22.84 3.68 4.53
CA ALA A 41 23.40 3.10 5.74
C ALA A 41 22.73 1.76 6.09
N ARG A 42 23.31 1.06 7.08
CA ARG A 42 22.70 -0.16 7.62
C ARG A 42 21.37 0.21 8.30
N PHE A 43 20.37 -0.67 8.20
CA PHE A 43 19.04 -0.48 8.79
C PHE A 43 19.12 -0.03 10.27
N ARG A 44 19.99 -0.66 11.07
CA ARG A 44 20.18 -0.29 12.48
C ARG A 44 20.64 1.16 12.67
N THR A 45 21.53 1.67 11.81
CA THR A 45 22.01 3.05 11.87
C THR A 45 20.88 4.04 11.55
N VAL A 46 20.11 3.76 10.49
CA VAL A 46 18.94 4.56 10.11
C VAL A 46 17.91 4.57 11.24
N LEU A 47 17.67 3.43 11.87
CA LEU A 47 16.73 3.27 12.98
C LEU A 47 17.17 4.11 14.21
N VAL A 48 18.44 4.06 14.59
CA VAL A 48 18.98 4.85 15.73
C VAL A 48 18.83 6.34 15.48
N VAL A 49 19.16 6.80 14.27
CA VAL A 49 19.04 8.21 13.88
C VAL A 49 17.56 8.66 13.90
N ALA A 50 16.67 7.84 13.33
CA ALA A 50 15.23 8.10 13.36
C ALA A 50 14.68 8.11 14.79
N SER A 51 15.12 7.17 15.64
CA SER A 51 14.73 7.12 17.07
C SER A 51 15.07 8.39 17.83
N ALA A 52 16.25 8.93 17.60
CA ALA A 52 16.65 10.22 18.21
C ALA A 52 15.72 11.36 17.73
N GLY A 53 15.40 11.39 16.44
CA GLY A 53 14.45 12.36 15.89
C GLY A 53 13.05 12.23 16.50
N VAL A 54 12.52 10.99 16.57
CA VAL A 54 11.20 10.71 17.17
C VAL A 54 11.14 11.18 18.63
N LEU A 55 12.16 10.89 19.44
CA LEU A 55 12.16 11.27 20.85
C LEU A 55 12.14 12.81 21.04
N ILE A 56 12.97 13.53 20.29
CA ILE A 56 13.01 14.99 20.35
C ILE A 56 11.70 15.58 19.82
N GLY A 57 11.17 15.07 18.70
CA GLY A 57 9.91 15.51 18.14
C GLY A 57 8.73 15.29 19.10
N ALA A 58 8.69 14.14 19.77
CA ALA A 58 7.66 13.85 20.77
C ALA A 58 7.64 14.86 21.91
N VAL A 59 8.83 15.23 22.44
CA VAL A 59 8.95 16.25 23.49
C VAL A 59 8.46 17.63 23.01
N MET A 60 8.60 17.91 21.71
CA MET A 60 8.21 19.21 21.12
C MET A 60 6.74 19.25 20.65
N SER A 61 5.98 18.16 20.74
CA SER A 61 4.63 18.04 20.20
C SER A 61 3.53 18.70 21.01
N ALA A 62 3.81 19.20 22.21
CA ALA A 62 2.82 19.74 23.16
C ALA A 62 1.86 20.76 22.52
N GLY A 63 2.34 21.63 21.62
CA GLY A 63 1.52 22.65 20.96
C GLY A 63 0.50 22.11 19.96
N MET A 64 0.64 20.86 19.49
CA MET A 64 -0.30 20.23 18.56
C MET A 64 -1.48 19.55 19.28
N MET A 65 -1.37 19.30 20.61
CA MET A 65 -2.44 18.62 21.39
C MET A 65 -3.74 19.42 21.42
N ASP A 66 -3.70 20.73 21.16
CA ASP A 66 -4.87 21.60 21.07
C ASP A 66 -5.84 21.18 19.95
N VAL A 67 -5.36 20.49 18.91
CA VAL A 67 -6.18 20.04 17.78
C VAL A 67 -7.23 19.02 18.24
N ALA A 68 -6.86 18.10 19.10
CA ALA A 68 -7.76 17.08 19.65
C ALA A 68 -8.76 17.67 20.68
N ARG A 69 -8.39 18.77 21.35
CA ARG A 69 -9.20 19.39 22.43
C ARG A 69 -10.31 20.30 21.89
N HIS A 70 -9.94 21.28 21.06
CA HIS A 70 -10.86 22.34 20.56
C HIS A 70 -10.63 22.67 19.08
N GLY A 71 -9.91 21.80 18.35
CA GLY A 71 -9.65 21.99 16.93
C GLY A 71 -10.87 21.84 16.05
N ILE A 72 -11.78 20.93 16.40
CA ILE A 72 -12.95 20.56 15.61
C ILE A 72 -14.25 20.85 16.34
N MET A 73 -14.33 20.59 17.63
CA MET A 73 -15.50 20.86 18.48
C MET A 73 -15.32 22.17 19.28
N HIS A 74 -16.44 22.73 19.75
CA HIS A 74 -16.47 23.75 20.79
C HIS A 74 -16.81 23.09 22.14
N PRO A 75 -15.80 22.62 22.89
CA PRO A 75 -16.06 21.77 24.07
C PRO A 75 -16.84 22.47 25.18
N ALA A 76 -16.81 23.82 25.24
CA ALA A 76 -17.60 24.60 26.19
C ALA A 76 -19.13 24.36 26.08
N ASN A 77 -19.60 23.87 24.94
CA ASN A 77 -21.00 23.59 24.67
C ASN A 77 -21.37 22.09 24.77
N TYR A 78 -20.45 21.28 25.28
CA TYR A 78 -20.63 19.83 25.50
C TYR A 78 -20.46 19.52 27.00
N THR A 79 -21.25 18.56 27.47
CA THR A 79 -21.11 18.02 28.82
C THR A 79 -19.93 17.06 28.90
N PHE A 80 -19.46 16.77 30.11
CA PHE A 80 -18.39 15.79 30.32
C PHE A 80 -18.75 14.40 29.75
N ALA A 81 -20.00 13.94 29.95
CA ALA A 81 -20.47 12.67 29.42
C ALA A 81 -20.47 12.62 27.88
N GLU A 82 -20.86 13.71 27.21
CA GLU A 82 -20.82 13.82 25.75
C GLU A 82 -19.42 13.82 25.21
N VAL A 83 -18.50 14.58 25.82
CA VAL A 83 -17.10 14.62 25.42
C VAL A 83 -16.41 13.26 25.58
N MET A 84 -16.68 12.55 26.70
CA MET A 84 -16.15 11.20 26.90
C MET A 84 -16.71 10.19 25.88
N THR A 85 -17.96 10.36 25.44
CA THR A 85 -18.57 9.55 24.37
C THR A 85 -17.86 9.81 23.02
N ILE A 86 -17.61 11.08 22.68
CA ILE A 86 -16.84 11.44 21.47
C ILE A 86 -15.47 10.81 21.51
N PHE A 87 -14.72 10.98 22.60
CA PHE A 87 -13.35 10.50 22.71
C PHE A 87 -13.25 8.98 22.65
N LEU A 88 -14.17 8.27 23.29
CA LEU A 88 -14.20 6.82 23.22
C LEU A 88 -14.57 6.31 21.82
N ALA A 89 -15.56 6.93 21.17
CA ALA A 89 -15.97 6.57 19.81
C ALA A 89 -14.82 6.78 18.81
N VAL A 90 -14.09 7.89 18.93
CA VAL A 90 -12.92 8.20 18.08
C VAL A 90 -11.85 7.14 18.26
N MET A 91 -11.39 6.89 19.48
CA MET A 91 -10.26 5.96 19.70
C MET A 91 -10.58 4.52 19.33
N VAL A 92 -11.81 4.04 19.60
CA VAL A 92 -12.26 2.70 19.19
C VAL A 92 -12.30 2.58 17.67
N THR A 93 -12.75 3.62 16.98
CA THR A 93 -12.83 3.60 15.51
C THR A 93 -11.44 3.68 14.87
N ASP A 94 -10.58 4.59 15.35
CA ASP A 94 -9.27 4.85 14.77
C ASP A 94 -8.36 3.62 14.81
N VAL A 95 -8.22 2.97 15.95
CA VAL A 95 -7.38 1.77 16.11
C VAL A 95 -7.82 0.65 15.17
N VAL A 96 -9.14 0.42 15.01
CA VAL A 96 -9.68 -0.60 14.11
C VAL A 96 -9.46 -0.22 12.65
N VAL A 97 -9.74 1.01 12.26
CA VAL A 97 -9.57 1.49 10.87
C VAL A 97 -8.10 1.40 10.47
N LEU A 98 -7.19 1.92 11.28
CA LEU A 98 -5.75 1.86 11.00
C LEU A 98 -5.22 0.43 10.92
N ASP A 99 -5.65 -0.47 11.81
CA ASP A 99 -5.20 -1.87 11.76
C ASP A 99 -5.68 -2.61 10.52
N ILE A 100 -6.89 -2.34 10.03
CA ILE A 100 -7.41 -2.89 8.77
C ILE A 100 -6.53 -2.43 7.59
N PHE A 101 -6.26 -1.13 7.45
CA PHE A 101 -5.44 -0.60 6.36
C PHE A 101 -4.00 -1.11 6.42
N ASN A 102 -3.41 -1.22 7.62
CA ASN A 102 -2.08 -1.81 7.81
C ASN A 102 -2.02 -3.28 7.40
N THR A 103 -3.08 -4.04 7.68
CA THR A 103 -3.18 -5.46 7.31
C THR A 103 -3.30 -5.63 5.80
N LEU A 104 -3.93 -4.68 5.12
CA LEU A 104 -3.99 -4.61 3.64
C LEU A 104 -2.66 -4.15 3.03
N GLY A 105 -1.73 -3.58 3.84
CA GLY A 105 -0.45 -3.03 3.37
C GLY A 105 -0.60 -1.72 2.60
N MET A 106 -1.69 -1.00 2.82
CA MET A 106 -1.98 0.29 2.17
C MET A 106 -1.52 1.44 3.07
N PRO A 107 -0.64 2.35 2.59
CA PRO A 107 -0.27 3.53 3.35
C PRO A 107 -1.49 4.44 3.51
N THR A 108 -1.90 4.69 4.74
CA THR A 108 -2.97 5.62 5.10
C THR A 108 -2.44 6.71 6.02
N SER A 109 -3.26 7.71 6.32
CA SER A 109 -2.87 8.84 7.17
C SER A 109 -3.60 8.76 8.50
N THR A 110 -2.84 8.66 9.58
CA THR A 110 -3.34 8.74 10.95
C THR A 110 -4.00 10.09 11.24
N THR A 111 -3.41 11.19 10.74
CA THR A 111 -4.00 12.53 10.87
C THR A 111 -5.36 12.65 10.20
N VAL A 112 -5.51 12.07 9.00
CA VAL A 112 -6.80 12.11 8.28
C VAL A 112 -7.83 11.26 9.00
N SER A 113 -7.46 10.05 9.48
CA SER A 113 -8.34 9.20 10.27
C SER A 113 -8.89 9.97 11.47
N LEU A 114 -8.01 10.45 12.36
CA LEU A 114 -8.39 11.17 13.55
C LEU A 114 -9.27 12.40 13.28
N VAL A 115 -8.90 13.24 12.31
CA VAL A 115 -9.64 14.47 11.98
C VAL A 115 -11.06 14.15 11.50
N PHE A 116 -11.20 13.15 10.62
CA PHE A 116 -12.53 12.77 10.11
C PHE A 116 -13.36 12.00 11.12
N GLU A 117 -12.76 11.27 12.05
CA GLU A 117 -13.45 10.63 13.17
C GLU A 117 -13.97 11.65 14.17
N LEU A 118 -13.12 12.63 14.56
CA LEU A 118 -13.57 13.75 15.41
C LEU A 118 -14.69 14.53 14.73
N LEU A 119 -14.60 14.77 13.41
CA LEU A 119 -15.66 15.39 12.64
C LEU A 119 -16.94 14.56 12.69
N GLY A 120 -16.85 13.24 12.47
CA GLY A 120 -18.01 12.34 12.46
C GLY A 120 -18.72 12.28 13.79
N ALA A 121 -17.98 12.06 14.89
CA ALA A 121 -18.51 12.00 16.23
C ALA A 121 -19.13 13.33 16.67
N THR A 122 -18.39 14.45 16.45
CA THR A 122 -18.85 15.79 16.81
C THR A 122 -20.10 16.18 16.01
N PHE A 123 -20.10 15.92 14.70
CA PHE A 123 -21.20 16.24 13.80
C PHE A 123 -22.51 15.55 14.22
N ILE A 124 -22.44 14.25 14.50
CA ILE A 124 -23.67 13.50 14.86
C ILE A 124 -24.22 13.93 16.22
N LEU A 125 -23.35 14.18 17.21
CA LEU A 125 -23.82 14.71 18.50
C LEU A 125 -24.30 16.15 18.38
N ALA A 126 -23.74 16.98 17.55
CA ALA A 126 -24.23 18.32 17.25
C ALA A 126 -25.66 18.25 16.68
N LEU A 127 -25.95 17.33 15.76
CA LEU A 127 -27.28 17.12 15.21
C LEU A 127 -28.27 16.69 16.30
N PHE A 128 -27.88 15.83 17.22
CA PHE A 128 -28.78 15.41 18.35
C PHE A 128 -29.05 16.57 19.30
N LYS A 129 -28.05 17.41 19.62
CA LYS A 129 -28.23 18.60 20.45
C LYS A 129 -29.13 19.66 19.80
N MET A 130 -28.91 19.91 18.49
CA MET A 130 -29.75 20.83 17.72
C MET A 130 -31.22 20.35 17.63
N ASN A 131 -31.43 19.03 17.58
CA ASN A 131 -32.79 18.47 17.61
C ASN A 131 -33.41 18.58 18.98
N ALA A 132 -32.64 18.54 20.06
CA ALA A 132 -33.11 18.71 21.43
C ALA A 132 -33.32 20.19 21.81
N ASP A 133 -32.45 21.08 21.30
CA ASP A 133 -32.51 22.53 21.49
C ASP A 133 -32.39 23.25 20.15
N PRO A 134 -33.50 23.67 19.53
CA PRO A 134 -33.52 24.36 18.23
C PRO A 134 -32.86 25.75 18.22
N SER A 135 -32.50 26.30 19.38
CA SER A 135 -31.77 27.57 19.47
C SER A 135 -30.31 27.48 19.15
N LEU A 136 -29.72 26.24 19.19
CA LEU A 136 -28.32 25.99 18.90
C LEU A 136 -28.08 25.88 17.39
N MET A 137 -27.01 26.53 16.92
CA MET A 137 -26.52 26.36 15.53
C MET A 137 -25.33 25.41 15.50
N ILE A 138 -25.09 24.82 14.33
CA ILE A 138 -23.95 23.92 14.14
C ILE A 138 -22.61 24.64 14.38
N THR A 139 -22.53 25.93 14.11
CA THR A 139 -21.37 26.80 14.37
C THR A 139 -21.06 27.00 15.84
N ASP A 140 -22.06 26.86 16.71
CA ASP A 140 -21.88 26.96 18.17
C ASP A 140 -21.28 25.67 18.75
N LEU A 141 -21.55 24.55 18.08
CA LEU A 141 -21.11 23.21 18.51
C LEU A 141 -19.81 22.76 17.82
N MET A 142 -19.60 23.18 16.57
CA MET A 142 -18.44 22.79 15.78
C MET A 142 -17.63 24.00 15.31
N ASN A 143 -16.32 23.88 15.38
CA ASN A 143 -15.39 24.87 14.80
C ASN A 143 -15.25 24.64 13.28
N SER A 144 -16.33 24.96 12.54
CA SER A 144 -16.44 24.68 11.10
C SER A 144 -15.35 25.37 10.28
N SER A 145 -14.93 26.58 10.64
CA SER A 145 -13.89 27.32 9.92
C SER A 145 -12.51 26.66 10.08
N LYS A 146 -12.17 26.23 11.29
CA LYS A 146 -10.91 25.55 11.56
C LYS A 146 -10.90 24.13 10.98
N ALA A 147 -12.00 23.39 11.09
CA ALA A 147 -12.16 22.09 10.45
C ALA A 147 -11.98 22.16 8.93
N LEU A 148 -12.62 23.15 8.29
CA LEU A 148 -12.47 23.39 6.84
C LEU A 148 -11.03 23.75 6.49
N SER A 149 -10.36 24.59 7.29
CA SER A 149 -8.96 24.98 7.08
C SER A 149 -8.02 23.76 7.16
N VAL A 150 -8.26 22.85 8.11
CA VAL A 150 -7.49 21.60 8.25
C VAL A 150 -7.70 20.70 7.03
N ILE A 151 -8.95 20.50 6.60
CA ILE A 151 -9.28 19.68 5.43
C ILE A 151 -8.60 20.26 4.17
N ILE A 152 -8.72 21.57 3.93
CA ILE A 152 -8.09 22.24 2.80
C ILE A 152 -6.57 22.11 2.88
N ALA A 153 -5.95 22.30 4.05
CA ALA A 153 -4.52 22.18 4.24
C ALA A 153 -4.02 20.76 3.91
N ILE A 154 -4.74 19.72 4.33
CA ILE A 154 -4.42 18.32 3.99
C ILE A 154 -4.40 18.11 2.47
N PHE A 155 -5.44 18.51 1.75
CA PHE A 155 -5.52 18.27 0.30
C PHE A 155 -4.58 19.17 -0.52
N VAL A 156 -4.45 20.44 -0.15
CA VAL A 156 -3.53 21.38 -0.81
C VAL A 156 -2.08 20.96 -0.61
N SER A 157 -1.72 20.43 0.56
CA SER A 157 -0.37 19.92 0.83
C SER A 157 0.05 18.81 -0.12
N VAL A 158 -0.88 17.97 -0.57
CA VAL A 158 -0.67 16.91 -1.58
C VAL A 158 -0.17 17.49 -2.90
N ALA A 159 -0.86 18.52 -3.40
CA ALA A 159 -0.50 19.19 -4.66
C ALA A 159 0.84 19.94 -4.53
N ILE A 160 1.03 20.66 -3.44
CA ILE A 160 2.27 21.40 -3.13
C ILE A 160 3.45 20.41 -3.05
N ALA A 161 3.30 19.32 -2.31
CA ALA A 161 4.35 18.31 -2.16
C ALA A 161 4.78 17.68 -3.49
N PHE A 162 3.81 17.36 -4.34
CA PHE A 162 4.08 16.82 -5.67
C PHE A 162 4.80 17.83 -6.57
N PHE A 163 4.29 19.06 -6.62
CA PHE A 163 4.86 20.12 -7.45
C PHE A 163 6.30 20.45 -7.05
N PHE A 164 6.53 20.73 -5.75
CA PHE A 164 7.88 21.04 -5.27
C PHE A 164 8.82 19.83 -5.33
N GLY A 165 8.31 18.61 -5.08
CA GLY A 165 9.07 17.38 -5.29
C GLY A 165 9.58 17.26 -6.71
N THR A 166 8.72 17.52 -7.69
CA THR A 166 9.08 17.51 -9.11
C THR A 166 10.06 18.62 -9.45
N ALA A 167 9.79 19.85 -9.05
CA ALA A 167 10.62 21.02 -9.39
C ALA A 167 12.01 20.95 -8.79
N VAL A 168 12.11 20.67 -7.47
CA VAL A 168 13.40 20.60 -6.76
C VAL A 168 14.25 19.44 -7.28
N MET A 169 13.63 18.27 -7.54
CA MET A 169 14.36 17.13 -8.08
C MET A 169 14.85 17.39 -9.50
N TRP A 170 14.03 18.02 -10.35
CA TRP A 170 14.42 18.39 -11.70
C TRP A 170 15.62 19.34 -11.70
N LEU A 171 15.61 20.38 -10.84
CA LEU A 171 16.74 21.29 -10.66
C LEU A 171 17.98 20.56 -10.12
N SER A 172 17.80 19.68 -9.13
CA SER A 172 18.90 18.88 -8.58
C SER A 172 19.53 17.99 -9.64
N ARG A 173 18.72 17.41 -10.53
CA ARG A 173 19.22 16.54 -11.60
C ARG A 173 19.95 17.31 -12.71
N LEU A 174 19.56 18.53 -12.99
CA LEU A 174 20.32 19.40 -13.88
C LEU A 174 21.76 19.66 -13.36
N VAL A 175 21.92 19.73 -12.02
CA VAL A 175 23.23 19.95 -11.38
C VAL A 175 24.02 18.63 -11.29
N PHE A 176 23.42 17.59 -10.69
CA PHE A 176 24.16 16.37 -10.29
C PHE A 176 24.18 15.26 -11.36
N THR A 177 23.22 15.23 -12.33
CA THR A 177 23.05 14.14 -13.29
C THR A 177 22.92 12.76 -12.61
N PHE A 178 22.80 11.67 -13.37
CA PHE A 178 22.83 10.29 -12.83
C PHE A 178 24.24 9.82 -12.48
N ARG A 179 25.28 10.45 -13.04
CA ARG A 179 26.70 10.29 -12.63
C ARG A 179 27.12 11.33 -11.61
N TYR A 180 26.33 11.51 -10.56
CA TYR A 180 26.54 12.55 -9.57
C TYR A 180 27.95 12.59 -8.97
N LYS A 181 28.64 11.46 -8.82
CA LYS A 181 29.99 11.37 -8.29
C LYS A 181 31.03 12.17 -9.07
N LYS A 182 30.84 12.37 -10.38
CA LYS A 182 31.74 13.17 -11.22
C LYS A 182 31.51 14.67 -11.07
N HIS A 183 30.36 15.10 -10.57
CA HIS A 183 29.94 16.50 -10.46
C HIS A 183 29.89 16.99 -9.02
N LEU A 184 30.55 16.29 -8.07
CA LEU A 184 30.48 16.61 -6.65
C LEU A 184 31.27 17.88 -6.29
N ARG A 185 32.41 18.16 -6.95
CA ARG A 185 33.27 19.29 -6.64
C ARG A 185 32.47 20.60 -6.69
N TYR A 186 32.47 21.41 -5.69
CA TYR A 186 31.70 22.65 -5.51
C TYR A 186 30.19 22.48 -5.37
N SER A 187 29.54 21.62 -6.16
CA SER A 187 28.08 21.46 -6.15
C SER A 187 27.58 20.81 -4.86
N ILE A 188 28.34 19.86 -4.29
CA ILE A 188 27.94 19.15 -3.08
C ILE A 188 28.01 20.03 -1.83
N ALA A 189 29.00 20.93 -1.75
CA ALA A 189 29.13 21.85 -0.63
C ALA A 189 27.94 22.83 -0.59
N ILE A 190 27.58 23.40 -1.75
CA ILE A 190 26.45 24.34 -1.86
C ILE A 190 25.14 23.61 -1.59
N PHE A 191 24.94 22.44 -2.19
CA PHE A 191 23.71 21.62 -1.97
C PHE A 191 23.57 21.23 -0.48
N GLY A 192 24.66 20.75 0.12
CA GLY A 192 24.70 20.45 1.56
C GLY A 192 24.44 21.70 2.39
N GLY A 193 25.06 22.84 2.04
CA GLY A 193 24.81 24.12 2.69
C GLY A 193 23.34 24.53 2.68
N ILE A 194 22.67 24.42 1.52
CA ILE A 194 21.24 24.70 1.38
C ILE A 194 20.40 23.71 2.22
N ALA A 195 20.69 22.41 2.13
CA ALA A 195 19.95 21.38 2.86
C ALA A 195 20.05 21.56 4.39
N TYR A 196 21.27 21.77 4.91
CA TYR A 196 21.48 21.99 6.34
C TYR A 196 20.83 23.29 6.81
N THR A 197 20.94 24.38 6.02
CA THR A 197 20.33 25.67 6.37
C THR A 197 18.81 25.57 6.41
N ALA A 198 18.22 24.90 5.44
CA ALA A 198 16.79 24.67 5.40
C ALA A 198 16.32 23.87 6.64
N LEU A 199 16.99 22.77 6.94
CA LEU A 199 16.66 21.96 8.11
C LEU A 199 16.88 22.75 9.42
N ALA A 200 18.00 23.48 9.56
CA ALA A 200 18.30 24.29 10.74
C ALA A 200 17.27 25.39 10.94
N TYR A 201 16.85 26.08 9.88
CA TYR A 201 15.80 27.09 9.95
C TYR A 201 14.51 26.55 10.55
N PHE A 202 14.03 25.43 9.99
CA PHE A 202 12.76 24.86 10.42
C PHE A 202 12.85 24.18 11.79
N ILE A 203 13.98 23.53 12.11
CA ILE A 203 14.16 22.85 13.39
C ILE A 203 14.40 23.85 14.50
N PHE A 204 15.41 24.74 14.35
CA PHE A 204 15.87 25.59 15.44
C PHE A 204 15.16 26.94 15.47
N ILE A 205 14.94 27.61 14.35
CA ILE A 205 14.38 28.95 14.33
C ILE A 205 12.85 28.91 14.46
N LYS A 206 12.16 28.03 13.72
CA LYS A 206 10.71 27.96 13.79
C LYS A 206 10.20 26.89 14.75
N GLY A 207 10.80 25.69 14.78
CA GLY A 207 10.33 24.59 15.62
C GLY A 207 10.50 24.88 17.13
N LEU A 208 11.58 25.56 17.53
CA LEU A 208 11.80 25.93 18.93
C LEU A 208 10.95 27.12 19.40
N GLY A 209 10.26 27.82 18.50
CA GLY A 209 9.39 28.94 18.85
C GLY A 209 8.27 28.58 19.84
N GLY A 210 7.76 27.35 19.79
CA GLY A 210 6.79 26.80 20.73
C GLY A 210 7.38 26.09 21.95
N SER A 211 8.70 25.95 22.03
CA SER A 211 9.35 25.17 23.08
C SER A 211 9.32 25.90 24.44
N PRO A 212 8.99 25.18 25.54
CA PRO A 212 9.06 25.74 26.89
C PRO A 212 10.49 25.92 27.41
N PHE A 213 11.49 25.38 26.68
CA PHE A 213 12.90 25.42 27.11
C PHE A 213 13.64 26.71 26.73
N ILE A 214 13.04 27.56 25.88
CA ILE A 214 13.68 28.79 25.39
C ILE A 214 12.94 30.00 25.96
N SER A 215 13.71 30.92 26.55
CA SER A 215 13.16 32.17 27.08
C SER A 215 12.59 33.05 25.96
N ASP A 216 11.58 33.86 26.28
CA ASP A 216 10.94 34.75 25.29
C ASP A 216 11.93 35.82 24.76
N ALA A 217 12.90 36.23 25.56
CA ALA A 217 14.00 37.14 25.14
C ALA A 217 14.86 36.47 24.05
N THR A 218 15.20 35.16 24.20
CA THR A 218 15.97 34.43 23.21
C THR A 218 15.16 34.22 21.93
N LYS A 219 13.85 33.96 22.04
CA LYS A 219 12.94 33.85 20.87
C LYS A 219 12.87 35.16 20.10
N GLY A 220 12.76 36.31 20.81
CA GLY A 220 12.77 37.61 20.19
C GLY A 220 14.08 37.86 19.44
N TRP A 221 15.22 37.63 20.09
CA TRP A 221 16.53 37.78 19.45
C TRP A 221 16.71 36.91 18.20
N ILE A 222 16.27 35.63 18.24
CA ILE A 222 16.31 34.71 17.08
C ILE A 222 15.45 35.28 15.94
N ASN A 223 14.24 35.75 16.22
CA ASN A 223 13.35 36.30 15.20
C ASN A 223 13.92 37.55 14.54
N ASP A 224 14.48 38.46 15.33
CA ASP A 224 15.07 39.71 14.86
C ASP A 224 16.34 39.47 14.02
N ASN A 225 17.12 38.43 14.34
CA ASN A 225 18.35 38.08 13.65
C ASN A 225 18.26 36.90 12.69
N THR A 226 17.05 36.49 12.30
CA THR A 226 16.81 35.28 11.46
C THR A 226 17.64 35.28 10.18
N GLN A 227 17.72 36.40 9.44
CA GLN A 227 18.47 36.48 8.19
C GLN A 227 19.97 36.29 8.39
N MET A 228 20.55 36.92 9.44
CA MET A 228 21.96 36.77 9.80
C MET A 228 22.28 35.34 10.23
N LEU A 229 21.39 34.70 11.02
CA LEU A 229 21.54 33.32 11.47
C LEU A 229 21.50 32.35 10.27
N LEU A 230 20.59 32.54 9.32
CA LEU A 230 20.51 31.75 8.11
C LEU A 230 21.77 31.85 7.25
N LEU A 231 22.28 33.07 7.07
CA LEU A 231 23.52 33.28 6.33
C LEU A 231 24.71 32.63 7.05
N ALA A 232 24.81 32.79 8.36
CA ALA A 232 25.86 32.16 9.16
C ALA A 232 25.80 30.61 9.07
N VAL A 233 24.62 30.02 9.24
CA VAL A 233 24.42 28.56 9.10
C VAL A 233 24.77 28.10 7.70
N PHE A 234 24.37 28.85 6.66
CA PHE A 234 24.69 28.51 5.28
C PHE A 234 26.20 28.51 5.02
N VAL A 235 26.90 29.53 5.44
CA VAL A 235 28.36 29.63 5.25
C VAL A 235 29.08 28.52 6.02
N VAL A 236 28.74 28.34 7.30
CA VAL A 236 29.35 27.31 8.16
C VAL A 236 29.10 25.92 7.63
N SER A 237 27.84 25.60 7.25
CA SER A 237 27.51 24.27 6.71
C SER A 237 28.09 24.03 5.32
N THR A 238 28.20 25.04 4.47
CA THR A 238 28.89 24.93 3.17
C THR A 238 30.37 24.60 3.37
N ILE A 239 31.08 25.34 4.26
CA ILE A 239 32.47 25.05 4.60
C ILE A 239 32.61 23.65 5.21
N PHE A 240 31.71 23.26 6.11
CA PHE A 240 31.71 21.95 6.72
C PHE A 240 31.56 20.83 5.66
N ASN A 241 30.63 20.96 4.72
CA ASN A 241 30.42 20.00 3.68
C ASN A 241 31.62 19.92 2.69
N GLU A 242 32.29 21.05 2.42
CA GLU A 242 33.51 21.05 1.63
C GLU A 242 34.65 20.31 2.35
N ILE A 243 34.81 20.52 3.66
CA ILE A 243 35.79 19.76 4.48
C ILE A 243 35.48 18.25 4.44
N LEU A 244 34.21 17.86 4.61
CA LEU A 244 33.81 16.45 4.51
C LEU A 244 34.15 15.86 3.14
N TYR A 245 33.91 16.62 2.07
CA TYR A 245 34.25 16.21 0.72
C TYR A 245 35.76 16.01 0.52
N LEU A 246 36.56 16.94 1.03
CA LEU A 246 38.03 16.85 0.99
C LEU A 246 38.57 15.65 1.79
N LEU A 247 37.91 15.31 2.90
CA LEU A 247 38.18 14.10 3.69
C LEU A 247 37.66 12.81 3.04
N ARG A 248 37.11 12.89 1.84
CA ARG A 248 36.49 11.77 1.09
C ARG A 248 35.32 11.10 1.82
N ILE A 249 34.65 11.81 2.70
CA ILE A 249 33.44 11.35 3.36
C ILE A 249 32.26 11.59 2.43
N ASN A 250 31.35 10.60 2.33
CA ASN A 250 30.16 10.73 1.50
C ASN A 250 29.16 11.72 2.14
N VAL A 251 29.12 12.95 1.60
CA VAL A 251 28.28 14.05 2.10
C VAL A 251 26.80 13.71 1.94
N PHE A 252 26.37 13.08 0.82
CA PHE A 252 24.96 12.68 0.66
C PHE A 252 24.51 11.73 1.75
N LYS A 253 25.38 10.82 2.19
CA LYS A 253 25.06 9.92 3.30
C LYS A 253 24.72 10.69 4.58
N ILE A 254 25.46 11.75 4.87
CA ILE A 254 25.23 12.57 6.06
C ILE A 254 23.94 13.39 5.89
N ILE A 255 23.72 13.99 4.71
CA ILE A 255 22.48 14.72 4.40
C ILE A 255 21.26 13.82 4.54
N VAL A 256 21.31 12.59 4.02
CA VAL A 256 20.21 11.63 4.13
C VAL A 256 19.95 11.22 5.58
N LEU A 257 21.00 10.99 6.38
CA LEU A 257 20.83 10.67 7.81
C LEU A 257 20.27 11.86 8.60
N LEU A 258 20.77 13.07 8.33
CA LEU A 258 20.23 14.29 8.94
C LEU A 258 18.78 14.55 8.50
N GLY A 259 18.47 14.35 7.22
CA GLY A 259 17.10 14.42 6.71
C GLY A 259 16.17 13.39 7.33
N THR A 260 16.67 12.15 7.56
CA THR A 260 15.92 11.11 8.29
C THR A 260 15.62 11.55 9.73
N PHE A 261 16.62 12.10 10.43
CA PHE A 261 16.45 12.67 11.77
C PHE A 261 15.39 13.78 11.77
N ALA A 262 15.54 14.75 10.87
CA ALA A 262 14.64 15.91 10.79
C ALA A 262 13.21 15.51 10.45
N LEU A 263 13.03 14.57 9.51
CA LEU A 263 11.71 14.09 9.12
C LEU A 263 11.06 13.24 10.22
N ALA A 264 11.84 12.40 10.91
CA ALA A 264 11.37 11.66 12.08
C ALA A 264 10.96 12.58 13.24
N MET A 265 11.70 13.66 13.45
CA MET A 265 11.36 14.70 14.43
C MET A 265 10.09 15.46 14.02
N ALA A 266 9.98 15.85 12.74
CA ALA A 266 8.80 16.51 12.21
C ALA A 266 7.55 15.61 12.30
N PHE A 267 7.69 14.32 11.99
CA PHE A 267 6.66 13.31 12.16
C PHE A 267 6.17 13.26 13.61
N ALA A 268 7.06 13.00 14.57
CA ALA A 268 6.66 12.91 15.96
C ALA A 268 6.08 14.22 16.49
N GLY A 269 6.61 15.36 16.08
CA GLY A 269 6.08 16.68 16.45
C GLY A 269 4.68 16.97 15.91
N ASN A 270 4.34 16.44 14.73
CA ASN A 270 3.04 16.63 14.09
C ASN A 270 2.03 15.53 14.45
N ASP A 271 2.44 14.26 14.43
CA ASP A 271 1.52 13.14 14.45
C ASP A 271 1.31 12.52 15.83
N LEU A 272 2.09 12.90 16.86
CA LEU A 272 1.89 12.37 18.21
C LEU A 272 0.49 12.70 18.75
N VAL A 273 -0.07 13.85 18.38
CA VAL A 273 -1.44 14.24 18.77
C VAL A 273 -2.49 13.24 18.27
N ASN A 274 -2.24 12.60 17.15
CA ASN A 274 -3.18 11.63 16.57
C ASN A 274 -3.36 10.40 17.50
N PHE A 275 -2.28 10.00 18.18
CA PHE A 275 -2.25 8.79 19.01
C PHE A 275 -2.63 9.05 20.48
N ILE A 276 -2.15 10.16 21.05
CA ILE A 276 -2.32 10.43 22.48
C ILE A 276 -3.15 11.68 22.79
N GLY A 277 -3.47 12.50 21.78
CA GLY A 277 -4.16 13.78 21.98
C GLY A 277 -5.56 13.59 22.58
N VAL A 278 -6.35 12.68 22.02
CA VAL A 278 -7.70 12.36 22.52
C VAL A 278 -7.65 11.67 23.89
N PRO A 279 -6.82 10.64 24.14
CA PRO A 279 -6.66 10.04 25.46
C PRO A 279 -6.23 11.02 26.55
N LEU A 280 -5.26 11.91 26.26
CA LEU A 280 -4.85 12.93 27.23
C LEU A 280 -5.93 13.99 27.48
N ALA A 281 -6.67 14.39 26.44
CA ALA A 281 -7.82 15.27 26.62
C ALA A 281 -8.92 14.60 27.47
N GLY A 282 -9.14 13.31 27.31
CA GLY A 282 -10.05 12.53 28.17
C GLY A 282 -9.58 12.46 29.63
N LEU A 283 -8.28 12.28 29.86
CA LEU A 283 -7.70 12.30 31.20
C LEU A 283 -7.84 13.67 31.85
N ASP A 284 -7.52 14.76 31.11
CA ASP A 284 -7.69 16.14 31.61
C ASP A 284 -9.16 16.45 31.94
N SER A 285 -10.09 15.96 31.09
CA SER A 285 -11.53 16.10 31.31
C SER A 285 -12.00 15.40 32.59
N LEU A 286 -11.48 14.20 32.85
CA LEU A 286 -11.81 13.48 34.10
C LEU A 286 -11.22 14.18 35.32
N GLN A 287 -9.99 14.69 35.25
CA GLN A 287 -9.36 15.43 36.35
C GLN A 287 -10.13 16.70 36.68
N ASP A 288 -10.58 17.44 35.65
CA ASP A 288 -11.37 18.66 35.85
C ASP A 288 -12.77 18.33 36.45
N PHE A 289 -13.43 17.29 35.94
CA PHE A 289 -14.71 16.84 36.48
C PHE A 289 -14.60 16.43 37.96
N LEU A 290 -13.53 15.71 38.35
CA LEU A 290 -13.30 15.30 39.74
C LEU A 290 -12.97 16.48 40.67
N ALA A 291 -12.27 17.52 40.14
CA ALA A 291 -11.87 18.67 40.92
C ALA A 291 -12.99 19.72 41.08
N ASN A 292 -13.76 19.96 40.02
CA ASN A 292 -14.70 21.09 39.92
C ASN A 292 -16.16 20.66 39.65
N GLY A 293 -16.41 19.36 39.39
CA GLY A 293 -17.75 18.85 39.10
C GLY A 293 -18.59 18.61 40.35
N ASN A 294 -19.90 18.77 40.22
CA ASN A 294 -20.87 18.53 41.29
C ASN A 294 -21.40 17.08 41.34
N GLY A 295 -20.64 16.12 40.76
CA GLY A 295 -21.01 14.69 40.71
C GLY A 295 -22.00 14.32 39.59
N ASP A 296 -22.54 15.27 38.83
CA ASP A 296 -23.40 15.00 37.66
C ASP A 296 -22.61 15.19 36.34
N PRO A 297 -22.23 14.11 35.63
CA PRO A 297 -21.49 14.18 34.39
C PRO A 297 -22.30 14.76 33.22
N ASN A 298 -23.62 14.80 33.31
CA ASN A 298 -24.50 15.34 32.27
C ASN A 298 -24.75 16.84 32.41
N ALA A 299 -24.44 17.41 33.57
CA ALA A 299 -24.60 18.86 33.83
C ALA A 299 -23.26 19.62 33.76
N PHE A 300 -22.14 18.93 33.92
CA PHE A 300 -20.81 19.58 33.94
C PHE A 300 -20.29 19.89 32.54
N MET A 301 -20.14 21.19 32.19
CA MET A 301 -19.70 21.66 30.88
C MET A 301 -18.18 21.71 30.79
N MET A 302 -17.61 21.26 29.68
CA MET A 302 -16.16 21.10 29.48
C MET A 302 -15.47 22.39 29.01
N THR A 303 -15.63 23.48 29.74
CA THR A 303 -15.02 24.78 29.42
C THR A 303 -13.49 24.78 29.56
N SER A 304 -12.93 23.94 30.42
CA SER A 304 -11.49 23.80 30.65
C SER A 304 -10.71 23.34 29.41
N LEU A 305 -11.35 22.57 28.53
CA LEU A 305 -10.72 22.12 27.28
C LEU A 305 -10.48 23.25 26.27
N MET A 306 -11.06 24.43 26.47
CA MET A 306 -10.75 25.63 25.65
C MET A 306 -9.36 26.19 25.92
N ASN A 307 -8.77 25.87 27.07
CA ASN A 307 -7.41 26.28 27.40
C ASN A 307 -6.38 25.42 26.66
N SER A 308 -5.20 25.99 26.38
CA SER A 308 -4.10 25.26 25.76
C SER A 308 -3.68 24.05 26.59
N ALA A 309 -3.39 22.94 25.92
CA ALA A 309 -2.99 21.69 26.54
C ALA A 309 -1.72 21.86 27.39
N LYS A 310 -1.79 21.52 28.66
CA LYS A 310 -0.65 21.40 29.57
C LYS A 310 -0.23 19.94 29.68
N SER A 311 0.18 19.33 28.54
CA SER A 311 0.56 17.91 28.53
C SER A 311 1.87 17.72 29.31
N PRO A 312 1.87 16.93 30.41
CA PRO A 312 3.07 16.66 31.18
C PRO A 312 4.15 16.04 30.32
N LEU A 313 5.38 16.52 30.43
CA LEU A 313 6.53 16.04 29.65
C LEU A 313 6.72 14.51 29.74
N VAL A 314 6.38 13.93 30.88
CA VAL A 314 6.51 12.48 31.13
C VAL A 314 5.68 11.69 30.14
N TYR A 315 4.43 12.08 29.81
CA TYR A 315 3.60 11.39 28.85
C TYR A 315 4.14 11.48 27.43
N LEU A 316 4.69 12.64 27.05
CA LEU A 316 5.32 12.84 25.73
C LEU A 316 6.57 11.98 25.55
N VAL A 317 7.44 11.94 26.58
CA VAL A 317 8.64 11.10 26.58
C VAL A 317 8.26 9.61 26.54
N LEU A 318 7.29 9.18 27.35
CA LEU A 318 6.83 7.80 27.39
C LEU A 318 6.25 7.37 26.02
N ALA A 319 5.43 8.22 25.42
CA ALA A 319 4.90 7.98 24.08
C ALA A 319 6.02 7.88 23.02
N GLY A 320 7.02 8.78 23.07
CA GLY A 320 8.20 8.72 22.21
C GLY A 320 8.98 7.41 22.36
N VAL A 321 9.15 6.91 23.59
CA VAL A 321 9.79 5.60 23.85
C VAL A 321 8.95 4.45 23.26
N ILE A 322 7.62 4.46 23.44
CA ILE A 322 6.72 3.44 22.86
C ILE A 322 6.81 3.48 21.33
N MET A 323 6.82 4.66 20.71
CA MET A 323 7.01 4.79 19.26
C MET A 323 8.32 4.17 18.77
N ILE A 324 9.42 4.37 19.50
CA ILE A 324 10.73 3.78 19.18
C ILE A 324 10.67 2.25 19.26
N VAL A 325 10.06 1.71 20.30
CA VAL A 325 9.89 0.27 20.47
C VAL A 325 9.01 -0.31 19.35
N ALA A 326 7.89 0.35 19.02
CA ALA A 326 7.01 -0.04 17.93
C ALA A 326 7.76 -0.08 16.59
N MET A 327 8.51 0.99 16.26
CA MET A 327 9.30 1.08 15.04
C MET A 327 10.39 0.00 14.95
N ALA A 328 11.03 -0.35 16.07
CA ALA A 328 12.09 -1.36 16.12
C ALA A 328 11.57 -2.79 15.99
N THR A 329 10.35 -3.08 16.46
CA THR A 329 9.80 -4.44 16.58
C THR A 329 8.76 -4.80 15.53
N SER A 330 8.11 -3.82 14.87
CA SER A 330 7.01 -4.05 13.95
C SER A 330 7.45 -4.63 12.60
N LYS A 331 7.00 -5.85 12.31
CA LYS A 331 7.14 -6.45 10.98
C LYS A 331 6.18 -5.82 9.95
N LYS A 332 5.03 -5.29 10.38
CA LYS A 332 4.08 -4.60 9.52
C LYS A 332 4.72 -3.33 8.92
N ALA A 333 5.46 -2.55 9.73
CA ALA A 333 6.21 -1.38 9.27
C ALA A 333 7.20 -1.71 8.14
N GLN A 334 7.91 -2.83 8.24
CA GLN A 334 8.86 -3.26 7.20
C GLN A 334 8.17 -3.54 5.86
N ASN A 335 6.96 -4.10 5.87
CA ASN A 335 6.19 -4.37 4.65
C ASN A 335 5.68 -3.08 4.00
N VAL A 336 5.20 -2.12 4.79
CA VAL A 336 4.76 -0.80 4.28
C VAL A 336 5.93 -0.04 3.65
N VAL A 337 7.11 -0.07 4.31
CA VAL A 337 8.35 0.51 3.75
C VAL A 337 8.72 -0.13 2.41
N LYS A 338 8.66 -1.46 2.32
CA LYS A 338 8.95 -2.19 1.08
C LYS A 338 8.01 -1.76 -0.07
N THR A 339 6.70 -1.71 0.18
CA THR A 339 5.69 -1.29 -0.80
C THR A 339 5.97 0.14 -1.31
N SER A 340 6.25 1.08 -0.42
CA SER A 340 6.51 2.47 -0.78
C SER A 340 7.82 2.65 -1.54
N VAL A 341 8.87 1.91 -1.16
CA VAL A 341 10.15 1.88 -1.89
C VAL A 341 9.97 1.31 -3.30
N ASP A 342 9.19 0.21 -3.44
CA ASP A 342 8.96 -0.41 -4.74
C ASP A 342 8.16 0.50 -5.69
N LEU A 343 7.18 1.27 -5.19
CA LEU A 343 6.44 2.27 -5.98
C LEU A 343 7.33 3.42 -6.49
N SER A 344 8.39 3.74 -5.75
CA SER A 344 9.27 4.86 -6.05
C SER A 344 10.57 4.47 -6.77
N ARG A 345 10.75 3.21 -7.20
CA ARG A 345 11.97 2.70 -7.85
C ARG A 345 12.35 3.46 -9.12
N GLN A 346 13.66 3.61 -9.37
CA GLN A 346 14.22 4.19 -10.61
C GLN A 346 14.39 3.15 -11.71
N ASP A 347 14.59 1.89 -11.36
CA ASP A 347 14.70 0.76 -12.28
C ASP A 347 13.30 0.20 -12.66
N GLU A 348 13.27 -0.52 -13.78
CA GLU A 348 12.10 -1.30 -14.17
C GLU A 348 11.98 -2.53 -13.27
N GLY A 349 10.85 -2.67 -12.60
CA GLY A 349 10.55 -3.76 -11.67
C GLY A 349 9.14 -4.29 -11.87
N ASP A 350 8.76 -5.24 -11.02
CA ASP A 350 7.38 -5.76 -11.00
C ASP A 350 6.42 -4.64 -10.56
N GLU A 351 5.48 -4.29 -11.42
CA GLU A 351 4.51 -3.24 -11.15
C GLU A 351 3.32 -3.84 -10.39
N MET A 352 3.12 -3.40 -9.16
CA MET A 352 2.09 -3.95 -8.26
C MET A 352 0.65 -3.67 -8.73
N PHE A 353 0.45 -2.64 -9.56
CA PHE A 353 -0.87 -2.17 -9.98
C PHE A 353 -1.14 -2.50 -11.45
N GLY A 354 -2.41 -2.76 -11.78
CA GLY A 354 -2.86 -2.93 -13.16
C GLY A 354 -2.91 -1.60 -13.93
N SER A 355 -3.33 -1.61 -15.20
CA SER A 355 -3.56 -0.39 -15.96
C SER A 355 -5.00 0.11 -15.81
N SER A 356 -5.21 1.43 -15.65
CA SER A 356 -6.54 2.05 -15.64
C SER A 356 -6.76 2.96 -16.86
N LYS A 357 -8.03 3.18 -17.23
CA LYS A 357 -8.37 4.11 -18.34
C LYS A 357 -7.93 5.54 -18.02
N VAL A 358 -8.14 5.98 -16.78
CA VAL A 358 -7.79 7.34 -16.31
C VAL A 358 -6.27 7.55 -16.36
N ALA A 359 -5.48 6.59 -15.85
CA ALA A 359 -4.03 6.69 -15.91
C ALA A 359 -3.50 6.77 -17.34
N ARG A 360 -4.08 6.00 -18.27
CA ARG A 360 -3.73 6.09 -19.70
C ARG A 360 -3.99 7.48 -20.30
N SER A 361 -5.12 8.10 -19.95
CA SER A 361 -5.45 9.46 -20.42
C SER A 361 -4.48 10.50 -19.85
N ILE A 362 -4.15 10.41 -18.55
CA ILE A 362 -3.19 11.32 -17.90
C ILE A 362 -1.80 11.19 -18.53
N VAL A 363 -1.31 9.96 -18.72
CA VAL A 363 0.02 9.74 -19.32
C VAL A 363 0.09 10.28 -20.74
N ARG A 364 -0.96 10.11 -21.55
CA ARG A 364 -1.03 10.68 -22.91
C ARG A 364 -1.02 12.22 -22.86
N ALA A 365 -1.84 12.84 -22.02
CA ALA A 365 -1.89 14.29 -21.89
C ALA A 365 -0.54 14.89 -21.49
N VAL A 366 0.17 14.27 -20.53
CA VAL A 366 1.51 14.70 -20.10
C VAL A 366 2.55 14.53 -21.22
N GLN A 367 2.47 13.44 -21.99
CA GLN A 367 3.35 13.24 -23.16
C GLN A 367 3.10 14.28 -24.26
N ASP A 368 1.84 14.58 -24.53
CA ASP A 368 1.46 15.59 -25.54
C ASP A 368 1.92 16.99 -25.13
N MET A 369 1.79 17.34 -23.84
CA MET A 369 2.34 18.58 -23.28
C MET A 369 3.88 18.63 -23.40
N GLY A 370 4.57 17.55 -23.06
CA GLY A 370 6.03 17.46 -23.19
C GLY A 370 6.50 17.63 -24.64
N ASN A 371 5.82 16.98 -25.57
CA ASN A 371 6.10 17.12 -27.01
C ASN A 371 5.79 18.54 -27.52
N GLY A 372 4.76 19.20 -26.98
CA GLY A 372 4.45 20.59 -27.29
C GLY A 372 5.54 21.56 -26.82
N LEU A 373 5.98 21.41 -25.57
CA LEU A 373 7.07 22.22 -24.98
C LEU A 373 8.41 22.03 -25.70
N SER A 374 8.75 20.80 -26.09
CA SER A 374 9.99 20.50 -26.79
C SER A 374 10.06 21.16 -28.19
N LYS A 375 8.92 21.41 -28.83
CA LYS A 375 8.84 22.14 -30.12
C LYS A 375 9.11 23.64 -29.99
N ILE A 376 8.88 24.21 -28.80
CA ILE A 376 9.04 25.66 -28.55
C ILE A 376 10.49 25.96 -28.13
N MET A 377 11.20 24.98 -27.53
CA MET A 377 12.56 25.17 -27.06
C MET A 377 13.61 24.99 -28.17
N PRO A 378 14.72 25.80 -28.14
CA PRO A 378 15.84 25.60 -29.06
C PRO A 378 16.41 24.18 -28.95
N SER A 379 16.77 23.60 -30.09
CA SER A 379 17.30 22.22 -30.18
C SER A 379 18.58 21.99 -29.35
N SER A 380 19.39 23.03 -29.18
CA SER A 380 20.61 22.98 -28.32
C SER A 380 20.25 22.83 -26.84
N THR A 381 19.23 23.55 -26.37
CA THR A 381 18.74 23.49 -24.98
C THR A 381 18.12 22.13 -24.68
N THR A 382 17.34 21.60 -25.60
CA THR A 382 16.71 20.27 -25.45
C THR A 382 17.77 19.17 -25.38
N LYS A 383 18.77 19.20 -26.28
CA LYS A 383 19.90 18.24 -26.27
C LYS A 383 20.72 18.34 -24.98
N TRP A 384 20.95 19.56 -24.48
CA TRP A 384 21.66 19.76 -23.20
C TRP A 384 20.87 19.18 -22.03
N ILE A 385 19.56 19.45 -21.92
CA ILE A 385 18.70 18.88 -20.90
C ILE A 385 18.71 17.34 -21.01
N ASP A 386 18.51 16.78 -22.20
CA ASP A 386 18.49 15.32 -22.38
C ASP A 386 19.81 14.66 -21.98
N SER A 387 20.95 15.31 -22.24
CA SER A 387 22.25 14.84 -21.79
C SER A 387 22.38 14.75 -20.26
N ARG A 388 21.66 15.63 -19.50
CA ARG A 388 21.67 15.63 -18.04
C ARG A 388 20.78 14.51 -17.45
N PHE A 389 19.80 14.02 -18.22
CA PHE A 389 18.85 12.98 -17.84
C PHE A 389 19.13 11.62 -18.50
N ASN A 390 20.38 11.35 -18.87
CA ASN A 390 20.77 10.06 -19.45
C ASN A 390 20.80 8.95 -18.38
N LYS A 391 19.84 8.03 -18.45
CA LYS A 391 19.73 6.89 -17.51
C LYS A 391 20.76 5.79 -17.74
N GLU A 392 21.32 5.66 -18.94
CA GLU A 392 22.35 4.64 -19.22
C GLU A 392 23.57 4.82 -18.33
N GLU A 393 23.76 6.03 -17.82
CA GLU A 393 24.85 6.40 -16.93
C GLU A 393 24.53 6.24 -15.43
N MET A 394 23.38 5.66 -15.08
CA MET A 394 22.92 5.56 -13.70
C MET A 394 23.78 4.62 -12.86
N GLU A 395 24.39 5.17 -11.80
CA GLU A 395 25.16 4.42 -10.82
C GLU A 395 24.32 4.18 -9.54
N LEU A 396 23.60 3.07 -9.48
CA LEU A 396 22.92 2.65 -8.27
C LEU A 396 23.79 1.74 -7.41
N ALA A 397 23.73 1.91 -6.08
CA ALA A 397 24.28 0.93 -5.16
C ALA A 397 23.57 -0.42 -5.33
N GLN A 398 24.28 -1.52 -5.09
CA GLN A 398 23.74 -2.87 -5.32
C GLN A 398 22.42 -3.10 -4.55
N GLY A 399 21.33 -3.24 -5.30
CA GLY A 399 19.97 -3.43 -4.78
C GLY A 399 19.33 -2.18 -4.16
N ALA A 400 19.85 -0.96 -4.43
CA ALA A 400 19.15 0.28 -4.12
C ALA A 400 17.98 0.50 -5.10
N ALA A 401 16.91 1.09 -4.63
CA ALA A 401 15.75 1.43 -5.46
C ALA A 401 15.94 2.74 -6.22
N PHE A 402 16.70 3.68 -5.65
CA PHE A 402 17.05 4.99 -6.20
C PHE A 402 18.35 5.52 -5.58
N ASP A 403 18.88 6.59 -6.16
CA ASP A 403 20.16 7.15 -5.75
C ASP A 403 20.11 8.04 -4.51
N GLU A 404 21.29 8.41 -3.98
CA GLU A 404 21.43 9.22 -2.77
C GLU A 404 20.94 10.68 -2.96
N VAL A 405 21.03 11.22 -4.18
CA VAL A 405 20.56 12.58 -4.51
C VAL A 405 19.06 12.65 -4.30
N ARG A 406 18.32 11.71 -4.85
CA ARG A 406 16.88 11.65 -4.71
C ARG A 406 16.45 11.38 -3.26
N ALA A 407 17.18 10.51 -2.55
CA ALA A 407 16.92 10.28 -1.13
C ALA A 407 17.07 11.55 -0.30
N ALA A 408 18.12 12.34 -0.57
CA ALA A 408 18.36 13.62 0.11
C ALA A 408 17.23 14.62 -0.18
N VAL A 409 16.84 14.80 -1.44
CA VAL A 409 15.75 15.70 -1.82
C VAL A 409 14.43 15.29 -1.16
N ASN A 410 14.10 13.99 -1.19
CA ASN A 410 12.87 13.48 -0.57
C ASN A 410 12.79 13.84 0.92
N LEU A 411 13.85 13.56 1.66
CA LEU A 411 13.85 13.75 3.13
C LEU A 411 13.87 15.21 3.53
N VAL A 412 14.73 16.01 2.90
CA VAL A 412 14.87 17.44 3.23
C VAL A 412 13.59 18.20 2.89
N LEU A 413 13.05 18.00 1.68
CA LEU A 413 11.84 18.69 1.23
C LEU A 413 10.61 18.28 2.03
N ALA A 414 10.43 16.99 2.29
CA ALA A 414 9.30 16.51 3.08
C ALA A 414 9.36 17.07 4.51
N ALA A 415 10.54 17.02 5.16
CA ALA A 415 10.72 17.59 6.49
C ALA A 415 10.36 19.09 6.52
N MET A 416 10.84 19.87 5.53
CA MET A 416 10.53 21.29 5.43
C MET A 416 9.02 21.55 5.33
N LEU A 417 8.33 20.84 4.43
CA LEU A 417 6.89 21.05 4.21
C LEU A 417 6.06 20.69 5.45
N ILE A 418 6.40 19.60 6.14
CA ILE A 418 5.71 19.19 7.36
C ILE A 418 5.94 20.19 8.49
N ILE A 419 7.18 20.62 8.72
CA ILE A 419 7.50 21.57 9.78
C ILE A 419 6.83 22.93 9.52
N ILE A 420 6.70 23.36 8.26
CA ILE A 420 5.93 24.57 7.90
C ILE A 420 4.49 24.43 8.38
N GLY A 421 3.81 23.32 8.05
CA GLY A 421 2.43 23.06 8.48
C GLY A 421 2.28 23.05 10.00
N THR A 422 3.17 22.33 10.69
CA THR A 422 3.19 22.23 12.16
C THR A 422 3.35 23.60 12.83
N ASN A 423 4.19 24.48 12.28
CA ASN A 423 4.38 25.83 12.80
C ASN A 423 3.13 26.72 12.70
N TYR A 424 2.27 26.46 11.71
CA TYR A 424 0.97 27.13 11.60
C TYR A 424 -0.14 26.40 12.36
N LYS A 425 0.19 25.39 13.19
CA LYS A 425 -0.75 24.54 13.92
C LYS A 425 -1.79 23.89 12.98
N LEU A 426 -1.38 23.59 11.75
CA LEU A 426 -2.14 22.85 10.78
C LEU A 426 -1.66 21.39 10.79
N PRO A 427 -2.45 20.44 11.25
CA PRO A 427 -2.09 19.04 11.21
C PRO A 427 -2.10 18.56 9.75
N LEU A 428 -0.90 18.42 9.17
CA LEU A 428 -0.72 17.88 7.84
C LEU A 428 -0.57 16.36 7.91
N SER A 429 -1.02 15.68 6.87
CA SER A 429 -0.70 14.27 6.72
C SER A 429 0.75 14.08 6.31
N THR A 430 1.58 13.60 7.22
CA THR A 430 2.98 13.30 6.95
C THR A 430 3.12 12.23 5.87
N THR A 431 2.23 11.24 5.86
CA THR A 431 2.16 10.17 4.85
C THR A 431 1.87 10.72 3.46
N TYR A 432 0.90 11.65 3.34
CA TYR A 432 0.56 12.22 2.03
C TYR A 432 1.69 13.10 1.49
N VAL A 433 2.27 13.95 2.33
CA VAL A 433 3.36 14.83 1.93
C VAL A 433 4.58 14.02 1.50
N THR A 434 5.03 13.05 2.29
CA THR A 434 6.22 12.25 1.97
C THR A 434 6.03 11.37 0.74
N PHE A 435 4.85 10.76 0.59
CA PHE A 435 4.51 9.98 -0.58
C PHE A 435 4.48 10.84 -1.86
N MET A 436 3.87 12.02 -1.80
CA MET A 436 3.76 12.89 -2.96
C MET A 436 5.09 13.55 -3.34
N VAL A 437 5.94 13.89 -2.37
CA VAL A 437 7.33 14.28 -2.65
C VAL A 437 8.08 13.15 -3.37
N ALA A 438 8.00 11.92 -2.85
CA ALA A 438 8.64 10.76 -3.47
C ALA A 438 8.12 10.47 -4.90
N MET A 439 6.83 10.65 -5.15
CA MET A 439 6.24 10.50 -6.49
C MET A 439 6.65 11.64 -7.42
N GLY A 440 6.66 12.90 -6.95
CA GLY A 440 7.13 14.04 -7.73
C GLY A 440 8.60 13.91 -8.13
N THR A 441 9.47 13.54 -7.19
CA THR A 441 10.88 13.29 -7.48
C THR A 441 11.07 12.11 -8.43
N SER A 442 10.25 11.06 -8.33
CA SER A 442 10.24 9.91 -9.24
C SER A 442 9.86 10.31 -10.67
N LEU A 443 8.88 11.19 -10.81
CA LEU A 443 8.48 11.73 -12.10
C LEU A 443 9.58 12.58 -12.73
N ALA A 444 10.18 13.50 -11.95
CA ALA A 444 11.27 14.38 -12.40
C ALA A 444 12.50 13.60 -12.87
N ASP A 445 12.80 12.48 -12.23
CA ASP A 445 13.90 11.58 -12.60
C ASP A 445 13.64 10.78 -13.88
N LYS A 446 12.53 11.01 -14.56
CA LYS A 446 12.08 10.18 -15.68
C LYS A 446 12.07 8.68 -15.30
N ALA A 447 11.93 8.34 -14.00
CA ALA A 447 11.90 6.97 -13.51
C ALA A 447 10.72 6.18 -14.08
N TRP A 448 9.70 6.89 -14.57
CA TRP A 448 8.53 6.31 -15.23
C TRP A 448 8.81 6.16 -16.73
N SER A 449 9.26 4.97 -17.13
CA SER A 449 9.40 4.64 -18.55
C SER A 449 8.03 4.65 -19.23
N ARG A 450 8.02 4.73 -20.57
CA ARG A 450 6.77 4.71 -21.33
C ARG A 450 5.92 3.46 -21.02
N ASP A 451 6.56 2.33 -20.76
CA ASP A 451 5.89 1.06 -20.48
C ASP A 451 5.37 1.00 -19.04
N SER A 452 6.09 1.59 -18.06
CA SER A 452 5.75 1.54 -16.63
C SER A 452 4.86 2.72 -16.18
N ALA A 453 4.86 3.85 -16.90
CA ALA A 453 4.19 5.08 -16.48
C ALA A 453 2.69 4.88 -16.17
N VAL A 454 1.96 4.14 -17.02
CA VAL A 454 0.52 3.90 -16.81
C VAL A 454 0.26 3.12 -15.52
N PHE A 455 1.08 2.11 -15.23
CA PHE A 455 0.94 1.29 -14.03
C PHE A 455 1.26 2.10 -12.77
N ARG A 456 2.30 2.92 -12.80
CA ARG A 456 2.69 3.80 -11.67
C ARG A 456 1.66 4.89 -11.42
N VAL A 457 1.16 5.56 -12.47
CA VAL A 457 0.06 6.52 -12.33
C VAL A 457 -1.20 5.83 -11.77
N THR A 458 -1.51 4.60 -12.20
CA THR A 458 -2.62 3.84 -11.61
C THR A 458 -2.37 3.57 -10.12
N GLY A 459 -1.15 3.20 -9.74
CA GLY A 459 -0.77 3.00 -8.34
C GLY A 459 -0.97 4.26 -7.49
N VAL A 460 -0.46 5.40 -7.96
CA VAL A 460 -0.63 6.71 -7.30
C VAL A 460 -2.11 7.07 -7.15
N LEU A 461 -2.90 6.93 -8.22
CA LEU A 461 -4.34 7.20 -8.18
C LEU A 461 -5.09 6.24 -7.24
N SER A 462 -4.67 4.98 -7.16
CA SER A 462 -5.25 4.01 -6.23
C SER A 462 -4.96 4.37 -4.77
N VAL A 463 -3.75 4.83 -4.49
CA VAL A 463 -3.36 5.31 -3.14
C VAL A 463 -4.15 6.56 -2.78
N ILE A 464 -4.22 7.56 -3.67
CA ILE A 464 -5.01 8.78 -3.45
C ILE A 464 -6.50 8.44 -3.27
N GLY A 465 -7.05 7.55 -4.10
CA GLY A 465 -8.42 7.05 -3.95
C GLY A 465 -8.64 6.36 -2.60
N GLY A 466 -7.67 5.58 -2.14
CA GLY A 466 -7.67 4.98 -0.81
C GLY A 466 -7.75 6.02 0.31
N TRP A 467 -7.08 7.15 0.17
CA TRP A 467 -7.14 8.24 1.15
C TRP A 467 -8.54 8.84 1.31
N PHE A 468 -9.25 9.07 0.20
CA PHE A 468 -10.64 9.53 0.25
C PHE A 468 -11.57 8.49 0.88
N VAL A 469 -11.35 7.21 0.54
CA VAL A 469 -12.11 6.11 1.14
C VAL A 469 -11.86 6.04 2.65
N THR A 470 -10.60 6.17 3.09
CA THR A 470 -10.26 6.18 4.53
C THR A 470 -10.97 7.33 5.25
N ALA A 471 -10.92 8.54 4.70
CA ALA A 471 -11.59 9.70 5.29
C ALA A 471 -13.11 9.49 5.41
N GLY A 472 -13.76 8.99 4.36
CA GLY A 472 -15.20 8.70 4.36
C GLY A 472 -15.58 7.58 5.32
N VAL A 473 -14.78 6.51 5.38
CA VAL A 473 -14.99 5.39 6.31
C VAL A 473 -14.79 5.84 7.76
N ALA A 474 -13.72 6.59 8.05
CA ALA A 474 -13.43 7.11 9.37
C ALA A 474 -14.59 7.99 9.89
N PHE A 475 -15.06 8.94 9.07
CA PHE A 475 -16.20 9.78 9.39
C PHE A 475 -17.47 8.96 9.66
N ALA A 476 -17.87 8.11 8.72
CA ALA A 476 -19.14 7.38 8.82
C ALA A 476 -19.13 6.32 9.94
N ALA A 477 -18.02 5.59 10.08
CA ALA A 477 -17.88 4.58 11.14
C ALA A 477 -17.91 5.23 12.53
N CYS A 478 -17.16 6.32 12.72
CA CYS A 478 -17.13 7.02 14.00
C CYS A 478 -18.48 7.68 14.34
N ALA A 479 -19.16 8.28 13.36
CA ALA A 479 -20.52 8.81 13.54
C ALA A 479 -21.51 7.70 13.97
N LEU A 480 -21.42 6.52 13.34
CA LEU A 480 -22.26 5.38 13.70
C LEU A 480 -21.96 4.86 15.11
N VAL A 481 -20.67 4.66 15.45
CA VAL A 481 -20.23 4.18 16.77
C VAL A 481 -20.68 5.18 17.85
N CYS A 482 -20.45 6.48 17.61
CA CYS A 482 -20.86 7.54 18.53
C CYS A 482 -22.39 7.57 18.73
N THR A 483 -23.18 7.39 17.66
CA THR A 483 -24.65 7.26 17.73
C THR A 483 -25.06 6.08 18.60
N MET A 484 -24.48 4.92 18.37
CA MET A 484 -24.77 3.71 19.13
C MET A 484 -24.41 3.86 20.62
N MET A 485 -23.27 4.50 20.93
CA MET A 485 -22.83 4.77 22.30
C MET A 485 -23.74 5.81 22.99
N HIS A 486 -24.20 6.84 22.27
CA HIS A 486 -25.08 7.88 22.81
C HIS A 486 -26.42 7.32 23.25
N PHE A 487 -27.08 6.51 22.41
CA PHE A 487 -28.39 5.91 22.74
C PHE A 487 -28.27 4.68 23.64
N GLY A 488 -27.22 3.89 23.51
CA GLY A 488 -27.03 2.64 24.27
C GLY A 488 -26.35 2.82 25.62
N GLY A 489 -25.82 4.03 25.89
CA GLY A 489 -25.13 4.34 27.14
C GLY A 489 -23.96 3.44 27.46
N PHE A 490 -23.68 3.25 28.74
CA PHE A 490 -22.50 2.50 29.21
C PHE A 490 -22.44 1.04 28.77
N VAL A 491 -23.59 0.38 28.56
CA VAL A 491 -23.63 -1.02 28.13
C VAL A 491 -23.02 -1.15 26.74
N VAL A 492 -23.39 -0.26 25.84
CA VAL A 492 -22.88 -0.26 24.48
C VAL A 492 -21.40 0.20 24.44
N MET A 493 -21.01 1.17 25.27
CA MET A 493 -19.59 1.57 25.42
C MET A 493 -18.71 0.38 25.80
N ILE A 494 -19.10 -0.39 26.82
CA ILE A 494 -18.36 -1.60 27.26
C ILE A 494 -18.36 -2.66 26.16
N ALA A 495 -19.49 -2.85 25.47
CA ALA A 495 -19.56 -3.79 24.34
C ALA A 495 -18.56 -3.44 23.22
N PHE A 496 -18.41 -2.15 22.88
CA PHE A 496 -17.43 -1.70 21.89
C PHE A 496 -15.98 -1.87 22.39
N MET A 497 -15.70 -1.62 23.67
CA MET A 497 -14.38 -1.88 24.27
C MET A 497 -13.97 -3.37 24.11
N VAL A 498 -14.91 -4.29 24.41
CA VAL A 498 -14.68 -5.73 24.26
C VAL A 498 -14.53 -6.13 22.79
N LEU A 499 -15.36 -5.57 21.92
CA LEU A 499 -15.33 -5.81 20.48
C LEU A 499 -13.98 -5.37 19.89
N ASP A 500 -13.47 -4.23 20.29
CA ASP A 500 -12.20 -3.67 19.81
C ASP A 500 -11.03 -4.59 20.17
N ILE A 501 -10.93 -5.03 21.43
CA ILE A 501 -9.93 -6.01 21.86
C ILE A 501 -10.02 -7.31 21.03
N TYR A 502 -11.24 -7.79 20.77
CA TYR A 502 -11.46 -9.00 19.96
C TYR A 502 -11.00 -8.81 18.51
N LEU A 503 -11.31 -7.66 17.88
CA LEU A 503 -10.93 -7.36 16.50
C LEU A 503 -9.41 -7.26 16.35
N LEU A 504 -8.73 -6.59 17.29
CA LEU A 504 -7.26 -6.49 17.30
C LEU A 504 -6.60 -7.87 17.44
N TRP A 505 -7.11 -8.72 18.33
CA TRP A 505 -6.60 -10.08 18.48
C TRP A 505 -6.77 -10.90 17.21
N ARG A 506 -7.94 -10.83 16.56
CA ARG A 506 -8.27 -11.53 15.32
C ARG A 506 -7.40 -11.06 14.14
N SER A 507 -7.18 -9.76 14.02
CA SER A 507 -6.33 -9.17 12.98
C SER A 507 -4.88 -9.63 13.09
N GLY A 508 -4.35 -9.73 14.31
CA GLY A 508 -3.02 -10.28 14.56
C GLY A 508 -2.84 -11.73 14.07
N GLN A 509 -3.89 -12.55 14.19
CA GLN A 509 -3.88 -13.93 13.67
C GLN A 509 -3.94 -13.98 12.13
N ALA A 510 -4.80 -13.15 11.52
CA ALA A 510 -4.93 -13.06 10.06
C ALA A 510 -3.62 -12.62 9.39
N TYR A 511 -2.93 -11.65 9.99
CA TYR A 511 -1.63 -11.19 9.52
C TYR A 511 -0.55 -12.29 9.55
N LYS A 512 -0.50 -13.10 10.63
CA LYS A 512 0.44 -14.22 10.72
C LYS A 512 0.23 -15.23 9.59
N LYS A 513 -1.00 -15.52 9.23
CA LYS A 513 -1.36 -16.45 8.14
C LYS A 513 -0.93 -15.89 6.77
N LYS A 514 -1.23 -14.63 6.48
CA LYS A 514 -0.86 -13.96 5.21
C LYS A 514 0.67 -13.87 5.05
N SER A 515 1.40 -13.54 6.10
CA SER A 515 2.86 -13.44 6.08
C SER A 515 3.59 -14.78 5.86
N ALA A 516 2.93 -15.91 6.08
CA ALA A 516 3.47 -17.23 5.76
C ALA A 516 3.36 -17.55 4.24
N ASP A 517 2.33 -17.05 3.57
CA ASP A 517 2.12 -17.25 2.13
C ASP A 517 3.04 -16.36 1.26
N ASP A 518 3.40 -15.16 1.71
CA ASP A 518 4.28 -14.22 0.97
C ASP A 518 5.73 -14.71 0.81
N LYS A 519 6.16 -15.75 1.56
CA LYS A 519 7.51 -16.34 1.41
C LYS A 519 7.71 -17.13 0.12
N LYS A 520 6.68 -17.35 -0.68
CA LYS A 520 6.77 -18.15 -1.93
C LYS A 520 7.40 -17.40 -3.12
N ASP A 521 7.55 -16.08 -3.07
CA ASP A 521 8.07 -15.25 -4.18
C ASP A 521 9.61 -15.07 -4.20
N ASP A 522 10.38 -15.86 -3.44
CA ASP A 522 11.84 -15.69 -3.31
C ASP A 522 12.62 -15.91 -4.63
N VAL A 523 12.12 -16.77 -5.52
CA VAL A 523 12.81 -17.08 -6.80
C VAL A 523 12.77 -15.89 -7.76
N PHE A 524 11.65 -15.20 -7.87
CA PHE A 524 11.54 -14.00 -8.70
C PHE A 524 12.47 -12.88 -8.20
N ASN A 525 12.48 -12.64 -6.90
CA ASN A 525 13.38 -11.67 -6.29
C ASN A 525 14.86 -12.01 -6.53
N LEU A 526 15.20 -13.31 -6.56
CA LEU A 526 16.55 -13.77 -6.88
C LEU A 526 16.90 -13.49 -8.36
N MET A 527 15.99 -13.79 -9.30
CA MET A 527 16.16 -13.46 -10.73
C MET A 527 16.37 -11.96 -10.96
N MET A 528 15.62 -11.10 -10.23
CA MET A 528 15.74 -9.63 -10.36
C MET A 528 17.03 -9.08 -9.74
N ARG A 529 17.63 -9.76 -8.77
CA ARG A 529 18.87 -9.34 -8.09
C ARG A 529 20.14 -9.84 -8.79
N THR A 530 20.04 -10.91 -9.55
CA THR A 530 21.17 -11.55 -10.22
C THR A 530 21.59 -10.73 -11.45
N LYS A 531 22.87 -10.43 -11.58
CA LYS A 531 23.45 -9.71 -12.74
C LYS A 531 23.87 -10.65 -13.86
N ASP A 532 24.19 -11.90 -13.54
CA ASP A 532 24.58 -12.92 -14.50
C ASP A 532 23.34 -13.39 -15.28
N LYS A 533 23.40 -13.19 -16.60
CA LYS A 533 22.29 -13.47 -17.50
C LYS A 533 22.01 -14.98 -17.65
N ASP A 534 23.06 -15.82 -17.54
CA ASP A 534 22.93 -17.27 -17.67
C ASP A 534 22.28 -17.87 -16.41
N ILE A 535 22.64 -17.37 -15.23
CA ILE A 535 21.98 -17.76 -13.98
C ILE A 535 20.50 -17.32 -13.99
N VAL A 536 20.18 -16.12 -14.52
CA VAL A 536 18.80 -15.70 -14.69
C VAL A 536 18.03 -16.62 -15.61
N TRP A 537 18.65 -17.10 -16.70
CA TRP A 537 18.07 -18.08 -17.61
C TRP A 537 17.74 -19.40 -16.90
N ASP A 538 18.68 -19.95 -16.15
CA ASP A 538 18.44 -21.20 -15.40
C ASP A 538 17.33 -21.09 -14.37
N LEU A 539 17.28 -19.97 -13.67
CA LEU A 539 16.22 -19.69 -12.70
C LEU A 539 14.85 -19.53 -13.38
N LEU A 540 14.80 -18.79 -14.50
CA LEU A 540 13.58 -18.59 -15.27
C LEU A 540 13.07 -19.91 -15.84
N ARG A 541 13.94 -20.73 -16.43
CA ARG A 541 13.59 -22.06 -16.96
C ARG A 541 12.94 -22.93 -15.89
N LYS A 542 13.56 -23.00 -14.70
CA LYS A 542 13.01 -23.75 -13.56
C LYS A 542 11.69 -23.16 -13.06
N HIS A 543 11.56 -21.85 -13.04
CA HIS A 543 10.35 -21.18 -12.61
C HIS A 543 9.19 -21.46 -13.56
N VAL A 544 9.39 -21.26 -14.87
CA VAL A 544 8.37 -21.55 -15.91
C VAL A 544 7.95 -23.02 -15.88
N GLY A 545 8.92 -23.95 -15.77
CA GLY A 545 8.62 -25.38 -15.67
C GLY A 545 7.75 -25.71 -14.46
N ARG A 546 8.06 -25.14 -13.27
CA ARG A 546 7.24 -25.31 -12.06
C ARG A 546 5.84 -24.71 -12.21
N THR A 547 5.73 -23.52 -12.80
CA THR A 547 4.43 -22.89 -13.07
C THR A 547 3.58 -23.75 -13.99
N GLN A 548 4.13 -24.25 -15.10
CA GLN A 548 3.39 -25.08 -16.04
C GLN A 548 2.97 -26.42 -15.44
N SER A 549 3.86 -27.11 -14.70
CA SER A 549 3.55 -28.36 -13.99
C SER A 549 2.44 -28.13 -12.95
N PHE A 550 2.54 -27.08 -12.15
CA PHE A 550 1.52 -26.71 -11.16
C PHE A 550 0.15 -26.46 -11.83
N VAL A 551 0.12 -25.67 -12.92
CA VAL A 551 -1.12 -25.33 -13.64
C VAL A 551 -1.76 -26.58 -14.23
N THR A 552 -0.97 -27.51 -14.78
CA THR A 552 -1.48 -28.77 -15.31
C THR A 552 -2.15 -29.61 -14.22
N ARG A 553 -1.49 -29.75 -13.07
CA ARG A 553 -2.04 -30.48 -11.92
C ARG A 553 -3.29 -29.79 -11.36
N PHE A 554 -3.24 -28.49 -11.14
CA PHE A 554 -4.39 -27.70 -10.68
C PHE A 554 -5.58 -27.85 -11.62
N THR A 555 -5.35 -27.81 -12.94
CA THR A 555 -6.40 -27.99 -13.94
C THR A 555 -7.04 -29.37 -13.85
N CYS A 556 -6.23 -30.43 -13.66
CA CYS A 556 -6.70 -31.79 -13.46
C CYS A 556 -7.57 -31.92 -12.20
N ASP A 557 -7.09 -31.36 -11.09
CA ASP A 557 -7.81 -31.40 -9.80
C ASP A 557 -9.16 -30.66 -9.88
N GLU A 558 -9.17 -29.46 -10.48
CA GLU A 558 -10.40 -28.68 -10.64
C GLU A 558 -11.38 -29.31 -11.64
N PHE A 559 -10.87 -29.88 -12.73
CA PHE A 559 -11.69 -30.65 -13.68
C PHE A 559 -12.42 -31.81 -12.97
N ASN A 560 -11.71 -32.57 -12.12
CA ASN A 560 -12.30 -33.64 -11.33
C ASN A 560 -13.36 -33.12 -10.33
N LYS A 561 -13.09 -32.01 -9.62
CA LYS A 561 -14.08 -31.40 -8.72
C LYS A 561 -15.34 -30.93 -9.47
N ILE A 562 -15.19 -30.43 -10.69
CA ILE A 562 -16.33 -30.01 -11.54
C ILE A 562 -17.17 -31.22 -11.92
N VAL A 563 -16.55 -32.31 -12.38
CA VAL A 563 -17.25 -33.55 -12.76
C VAL A 563 -17.95 -34.19 -11.55
N ASP A 564 -17.26 -34.27 -10.40
CA ASP A 564 -17.83 -34.76 -9.14
C ASP A 564 -19.00 -33.88 -8.66
N GLY A 565 -18.88 -32.56 -8.85
CA GLY A 565 -19.92 -31.59 -8.50
C GLY A 565 -21.20 -31.77 -9.35
N VAL A 566 -21.06 -32.12 -10.60
CA VAL A 566 -22.20 -32.45 -11.48
C VAL A 566 -22.86 -33.77 -11.08
N SER A 567 -22.05 -34.82 -10.91
CA SER A 567 -22.56 -36.17 -10.60
C SER A 567 -23.23 -36.27 -9.24
N SER A 568 -22.75 -35.46 -8.27
CA SER A 568 -23.26 -35.46 -6.89
C SER A 568 -24.20 -34.29 -6.58
N GLU A 569 -24.50 -33.40 -7.53
CA GLU A 569 -25.31 -32.18 -7.39
C GLU A 569 -24.84 -31.22 -6.25
N ARG A 570 -23.53 -31.15 -6.00
CA ARG A 570 -22.95 -30.39 -4.88
C ARG A 570 -22.62 -28.95 -5.27
N LEU A 571 -23.62 -28.09 -5.30
CA LEU A 571 -23.47 -26.67 -5.61
C LEU A 571 -22.41 -25.95 -4.74
N LYS A 572 -22.26 -26.32 -3.47
CA LYS A 572 -21.29 -25.71 -2.55
C LYS A 572 -19.83 -25.94 -3.01
N GLU A 573 -19.53 -27.12 -3.51
CA GLU A 573 -18.21 -27.49 -4.04
C GLU A 573 -17.91 -26.74 -5.33
N LEU A 574 -18.88 -26.63 -6.25
CA LEU A 574 -18.74 -25.85 -7.48
C LEU A 574 -18.54 -24.34 -7.22
N LYS A 575 -19.23 -23.79 -6.21
CA LYS A 575 -18.99 -22.39 -5.77
C LYS A 575 -17.59 -22.21 -5.16
N ALA A 576 -17.04 -23.22 -4.52
CA ALA A 576 -15.66 -23.19 -4.00
C ALA A 576 -14.65 -23.27 -5.16
N SER A 577 -14.82 -24.22 -6.09
CA SER A 577 -14.01 -24.37 -7.31
C SER A 577 -14.01 -23.07 -8.14
N SER A 578 -15.17 -22.43 -8.31
CA SER A 578 -15.28 -21.14 -9.02
C SER A 578 -14.43 -20.04 -8.39
N ARG A 579 -14.33 -20.00 -7.05
CA ARG A 579 -13.45 -19.06 -6.32
C ARG A 579 -11.98 -19.40 -6.50
N GLU A 580 -11.62 -20.70 -6.42
CA GLU A 580 -10.26 -21.19 -6.60
C GLU A 580 -9.74 -20.89 -8.01
N VAL A 581 -10.50 -21.20 -9.06
CA VAL A 581 -10.15 -20.91 -10.46
C VAL A 581 -9.99 -19.42 -10.71
N ASN A 582 -10.86 -18.57 -10.14
CA ASN A 582 -10.72 -17.10 -10.30
C ASN A 582 -9.50 -16.55 -9.55
N SER A 583 -9.20 -17.06 -8.36
CA SER A 583 -8.02 -16.68 -7.58
C SER A 583 -6.73 -17.06 -8.31
N GLU A 584 -6.68 -18.30 -8.84
CA GLU A 584 -5.51 -18.80 -9.56
C GLU A 584 -5.29 -18.08 -10.89
N ARG A 585 -6.36 -17.73 -11.60
CA ARG A 585 -6.26 -16.89 -12.81
C ARG A 585 -5.57 -15.54 -12.53
N ASP A 586 -5.88 -14.92 -11.40
CA ASP A 586 -5.28 -13.63 -11.05
C ASP A 586 -3.82 -13.80 -10.57
N THR A 587 -3.49 -14.89 -9.88
CA THR A 587 -2.11 -15.30 -9.57
C THR A 587 -1.28 -15.52 -10.84
N LEU A 588 -1.82 -16.25 -11.83
CA LEU A 588 -1.15 -16.49 -13.11
C LEU A 588 -0.90 -15.22 -13.92
N LYS A 589 -1.76 -14.20 -13.81
CA LYS A 589 -1.50 -12.89 -14.43
C LYS A 589 -0.27 -12.20 -13.80
N LYS A 590 -0.10 -12.33 -12.48
CA LYS A 590 1.07 -11.82 -11.76
C LYS A 590 2.33 -12.57 -12.19
N ILE A 591 2.30 -13.90 -12.16
CA ILE A 591 3.40 -14.78 -12.56
C ILE A 591 3.83 -14.48 -14.01
N ARG A 592 2.86 -14.41 -14.94
CA ARG A 592 3.14 -14.04 -16.33
C ARG A 592 3.96 -12.77 -16.47
N ARG A 593 3.59 -11.71 -15.69
CA ARG A 593 4.30 -10.44 -15.71
C ARG A 593 5.73 -10.60 -15.19
N GLN A 594 5.91 -11.35 -14.11
CA GLN A 594 7.21 -11.63 -13.50
C GLN A 594 8.13 -12.40 -14.47
N GLU A 595 7.62 -13.44 -15.10
CA GLU A 595 8.34 -14.23 -16.11
C GLU A 595 8.70 -13.39 -17.33
N PHE A 596 7.82 -12.48 -17.76
CA PHE A 596 8.07 -11.57 -18.88
C PHE A 596 9.22 -10.59 -18.58
N LEU A 597 9.28 -10.06 -17.36
CA LEU A 597 10.39 -9.21 -16.92
C LEU A 597 11.72 -9.98 -16.87
N ALA A 598 11.67 -11.23 -16.42
CA ALA A 598 12.85 -12.10 -16.40
C ALA A 598 13.33 -12.44 -17.82
N MET A 599 12.43 -12.65 -18.79
CA MET A 599 12.78 -12.87 -20.21
C MET A 599 13.57 -11.71 -20.82
N ARG A 600 13.36 -10.48 -20.39
CA ARG A 600 14.14 -9.31 -20.85
C ARG A 600 15.58 -9.28 -20.30
N ARG A 601 15.89 -10.08 -19.29
CA ARG A 601 17.17 -10.08 -18.57
C ARG A 601 18.08 -11.26 -18.91
N ILE A 602 17.61 -12.22 -19.67
CA ILE A 602 18.41 -13.37 -20.15
C ILE A 602 19.26 -12.98 -21.37
N PRO A 603 20.20 -13.84 -21.81
CA PRO A 603 20.97 -13.60 -23.04
C PRO A 603 20.04 -13.40 -24.24
N GLU A 604 20.31 -12.36 -25.05
CA GLU A 604 19.47 -11.93 -26.17
C GLU A 604 19.23 -13.04 -27.20
N ARG A 605 20.24 -13.85 -27.48
CA ARG A 605 20.14 -15.01 -28.37
C ARG A 605 19.08 -15.99 -27.86
N ILE A 606 19.13 -16.36 -26.59
CA ILE A 606 18.18 -17.30 -25.97
C ILE A 606 16.78 -16.69 -25.94
N ALA A 607 16.70 -15.39 -25.61
CA ALA A 607 15.43 -14.68 -25.59
C ALA A 607 14.72 -14.75 -26.95
N LEU A 608 15.44 -14.52 -28.05
CA LEU A 608 14.90 -14.57 -29.41
C LEU A 608 14.49 -16.02 -29.82
N GLU A 609 15.35 -16.99 -29.56
CA GLU A 609 15.10 -18.41 -29.92
C GLU A 609 13.90 -19.01 -29.16
N ARG A 610 13.74 -18.65 -27.88
CA ARG A 610 12.73 -19.25 -26.98
C ARG A 610 11.44 -18.42 -26.85
N ASN A 611 11.40 -17.21 -27.39
CA ASN A 611 10.28 -16.28 -27.23
C ASN A 611 8.91 -16.86 -27.63
N THR A 612 8.84 -17.48 -28.80
CA THR A 612 7.58 -18.07 -29.30
C THR A 612 7.06 -19.16 -28.36
N TRP A 613 7.93 -20.01 -27.86
CA TRP A 613 7.57 -21.12 -26.97
C TRP A 613 7.21 -20.63 -25.58
N PHE A 614 7.88 -19.60 -25.10
CA PHE A 614 7.51 -18.90 -23.86
C PHE A 614 6.07 -18.36 -23.94
N HIS A 615 5.78 -17.58 -24.97
CA HIS A 615 4.44 -17.01 -25.16
C HIS A 615 3.36 -18.06 -25.32
N LEU A 616 3.65 -19.13 -26.05
CA LEU A 616 2.72 -20.24 -26.22
C LEU A 616 2.40 -20.91 -24.87
N GLY A 617 3.43 -21.23 -24.07
CA GLY A 617 3.24 -21.86 -22.75
C GLY A 617 2.46 -20.98 -21.77
N VAL A 618 2.80 -19.70 -21.71
CA VAL A 618 2.07 -18.73 -20.86
C VAL A 618 0.62 -18.54 -21.29
N ASN A 619 0.35 -18.54 -22.60
CA ASN A 619 -1.01 -18.48 -23.09
C ASN A 619 -1.80 -19.74 -22.75
N CYS A 620 -1.20 -20.92 -22.83
CA CYS A 620 -1.83 -22.19 -22.42
C CYS A 620 -2.26 -22.16 -20.94
N ASN A 621 -1.41 -21.62 -20.04
CA ASN A 621 -1.75 -21.48 -18.64
C ASN A 621 -3.04 -20.65 -18.43
N GLN A 622 -3.23 -19.58 -19.22
CA GLN A 622 -4.45 -18.78 -19.16
C GLN A 622 -5.65 -19.46 -19.80
N GLN A 623 -5.43 -20.17 -20.92
CA GLN A 623 -6.49 -20.89 -21.63
C GLN A 623 -7.09 -22.00 -20.77
N TYR A 624 -6.31 -22.70 -19.95
CA TYR A 624 -6.81 -23.67 -18.99
C TYR A 624 -7.82 -23.04 -18.02
N MET A 625 -7.51 -21.88 -17.45
CA MET A 625 -8.41 -21.18 -16.53
C MET A 625 -9.73 -20.74 -17.23
N TYR A 626 -9.64 -20.32 -18.49
CA TYR A 626 -10.83 -19.96 -19.27
C TYR A 626 -11.65 -21.19 -19.63
N CYS A 627 -11.03 -22.31 -19.97
CA CYS A 627 -11.69 -23.56 -20.31
C CYS A 627 -12.44 -24.14 -19.09
N LEU A 628 -11.76 -24.24 -17.93
CA LEU A 628 -12.40 -24.64 -16.67
C LEU A 628 -13.61 -23.76 -16.33
N ARG A 629 -13.51 -22.47 -16.55
CA ARG A 629 -14.59 -21.54 -16.27
C ARG A 629 -15.78 -21.70 -17.23
N ARG A 630 -15.52 -21.88 -18.53
CA ARG A 630 -16.58 -22.15 -19.53
C ARG A 630 -17.32 -23.45 -19.24
N MET A 631 -16.63 -24.44 -18.65
CA MET A 631 -17.26 -25.67 -18.18
C MET A 631 -18.06 -25.45 -16.90
N LEU A 632 -17.48 -24.74 -15.93
CA LEU A 632 -18.00 -24.56 -14.57
C LEU A 632 -19.21 -23.61 -14.49
N ASP A 633 -19.18 -22.48 -15.21
CA ASP A 633 -20.22 -21.46 -15.09
C ASP A 633 -21.60 -21.95 -15.52
N PRO A 634 -21.77 -22.69 -16.68
CA PRO A 634 -23.05 -23.28 -17.04
C PRO A 634 -23.53 -24.37 -16.06
N ILE A 635 -22.61 -25.19 -15.55
CA ILE A 635 -22.93 -26.24 -14.57
C ILE A 635 -23.44 -25.63 -13.28
N LYS A 636 -22.74 -24.61 -12.79
CA LYS A 636 -23.13 -23.89 -11.57
C LYS A 636 -24.50 -23.21 -11.73
N GLU A 637 -24.76 -22.59 -12.88
CA GLU A 637 -26.04 -21.97 -13.19
C GLU A 637 -27.16 -23.02 -13.26
N HIS A 638 -26.88 -24.17 -13.85
CA HIS A 638 -27.83 -25.29 -13.94
C HIS A 638 -28.26 -25.78 -12.56
N LEU A 639 -27.33 -26.00 -11.65
CA LEU A 639 -27.62 -26.47 -10.29
C LEU A 639 -28.19 -25.34 -9.39
N ASP A 640 -27.78 -24.10 -9.56
CA ASP A 640 -28.28 -22.95 -8.78
C ASP A 640 -29.76 -22.67 -9.08
N ASN A 641 -30.19 -22.94 -10.34
CA ASN A 641 -31.59 -22.83 -10.77
C ASN A 641 -32.40 -24.12 -10.56
N ASN A 642 -31.82 -25.15 -9.94
CA ASN A 642 -32.46 -26.43 -9.65
C ASN A 642 -33.12 -27.06 -10.90
N PHE A 643 -32.40 -27.02 -12.04
CA PHE A 643 -32.86 -27.69 -13.28
C PHE A 643 -32.72 -29.20 -13.14
N GLN A 644 -33.30 -29.96 -14.10
CA GLN A 644 -33.28 -31.40 -14.03
C GLN A 644 -31.86 -31.99 -13.96
N PRO A 645 -31.61 -32.97 -13.07
CA PRO A 645 -30.29 -33.58 -12.92
C PRO A 645 -29.82 -34.26 -14.21
N MET A 646 -28.50 -34.34 -14.35
CA MET A 646 -27.92 -35.05 -15.50
C MET A 646 -28.24 -36.56 -15.42
N PRO A 647 -28.77 -37.20 -16.50
CA PRO A 647 -29.03 -38.61 -16.51
C PRO A 647 -27.78 -39.45 -16.20
N LYS A 648 -27.96 -40.52 -15.44
CA LYS A 648 -26.85 -41.39 -15.02
C LYS A 648 -26.06 -41.92 -16.22
N GLU A 649 -26.76 -42.23 -17.31
CA GLU A 649 -26.16 -42.71 -18.57
C GLU A 649 -25.09 -41.71 -19.11
N TYR A 650 -25.33 -40.39 -19.04
CA TYR A 650 -24.39 -39.37 -19.50
C TYR A 650 -23.19 -39.25 -18.55
N ILE A 651 -23.42 -39.42 -17.25
CA ILE A 651 -22.37 -39.42 -16.24
C ILE A 651 -21.45 -40.64 -16.45
N ASP A 652 -22.01 -41.81 -16.61
CA ASP A 652 -21.27 -43.07 -16.81
C ASP A 652 -20.46 -43.04 -18.12
N GLU A 653 -21.02 -42.50 -19.22
CA GLU A 653 -20.29 -42.29 -20.47
C GLU A 653 -19.14 -41.26 -20.32
N PHE A 654 -19.34 -40.22 -19.54
CA PHE A 654 -18.34 -39.20 -19.34
C PHE A 654 -17.17 -39.66 -18.43
N GLU A 655 -17.38 -40.66 -17.59
CA GLU A 655 -16.35 -41.18 -16.67
C GLU A 655 -15.15 -41.79 -17.43
N GLU A 656 -15.39 -42.42 -18.59
CA GLU A 656 -14.27 -42.91 -19.41
C GLU A 656 -13.44 -41.75 -20.00
N VAL A 657 -14.10 -40.67 -20.44
CA VAL A 657 -13.45 -39.46 -20.91
C VAL A 657 -12.63 -38.86 -19.76
N ARG A 658 -13.20 -38.76 -18.56
CA ARG A 658 -12.55 -38.29 -17.36
C ARG A 658 -11.26 -39.06 -17.07
N ARG A 659 -11.34 -40.39 -17.11
CA ARG A 659 -10.19 -41.26 -16.86
C ARG A 659 -9.04 -40.97 -17.83
N ARG A 660 -9.33 -40.87 -19.13
CA ARG A 660 -8.34 -40.58 -20.17
C ARG A 660 -7.74 -39.17 -20.05
N ILE A 661 -8.55 -38.18 -19.74
CA ILE A 661 -8.03 -36.79 -19.49
C ILE A 661 -7.10 -36.79 -18.30
N ASN A 662 -7.42 -37.48 -17.20
CA ASN A 662 -6.57 -37.59 -16.04
C ASN A 662 -5.23 -38.25 -16.36
N GLU A 663 -5.23 -39.32 -17.16
CA GLU A 663 -4.02 -39.98 -17.65
C GLU A 663 -3.16 -39.02 -18.48
N LEU A 664 -3.74 -38.31 -19.44
CA LEU A 664 -3.05 -37.33 -20.29
C LEU A 664 -2.46 -36.20 -19.49
N MET A 665 -3.22 -35.66 -18.53
CA MET A 665 -2.74 -34.55 -17.67
C MET A 665 -1.62 -35.01 -16.73
N SER A 666 -1.70 -36.24 -16.21
CA SER A 666 -0.67 -36.83 -15.36
C SER A 666 0.63 -37.05 -16.14
N HIS A 667 0.57 -37.63 -17.34
CA HIS A 667 1.74 -37.80 -18.22
C HIS A 667 2.36 -36.44 -18.56
N THR A 668 1.55 -35.44 -18.86
CA THR A 668 2.01 -34.09 -19.20
C THR A 668 2.69 -33.43 -18.00
N GLU A 669 2.10 -33.48 -16.81
CA GLU A 669 2.69 -32.97 -15.57
C GLU A 669 4.01 -33.66 -15.25
N GLN A 670 4.08 -34.98 -15.35
CA GLN A 670 5.30 -35.74 -15.11
C GLN A 670 6.42 -35.34 -16.07
N MET A 671 6.14 -35.21 -17.37
CA MET A 671 7.14 -34.79 -18.36
C MET A 671 7.66 -33.38 -18.10
N ILE A 672 6.78 -32.45 -17.76
CA ILE A 672 7.18 -31.05 -17.48
C ILE A 672 7.96 -30.96 -16.18
N SER A 673 7.55 -31.63 -15.11
CA SER A 673 8.19 -31.58 -13.79
C SER A 673 9.57 -32.21 -13.77
N THR A 674 9.75 -33.30 -14.51
CA THR A 674 11.03 -34.02 -14.62
C THR A 674 11.93 -33.52 -15.76
N ASN A 675 11.38 -32.66 -16.64
CA ASN A 675 12.01 -32.25 -17.92
C ASN A 675 12.45 -33.44 -18.80
N ARG A 676 11.74 -34.58 -18.72
CA ARG A 676 11.94 -35.79 -19.54
C ARG A 676 10.73 -36.04 -20.42
N TYR A 677 10.95 -36.14 -21.72
CA TYR A 677 9.86 -36.21 -22.72
C TYR A 677 9.79 -37.56 -23.41
N ASP A 678 10.13 -38.64 -22.69
CA ASP A 678 10.15 -40.00 -23.22
C ASP A 678 8.74 -40.47 -23.69
N LEU A 679 7.71 -40.10 -22.94
CA LEU A 679 6.32 -40.40 -23.22
C LEU A 679 5.64 -39.45 -24.23
N TYR A 680 6.39 -38.52 -24.83
CA TYR A 680 5.81 -37.44 -25.67
C TYR A 680 4.96 -37.97 -26.84
N ARG A 681 5.50 -38.97 -27.59
CA ARG A 681 4.78 -39.53 -28.75
C ARG A 681 3.55 -40.31 -28.32
N GLU A 682 3.67 -41.13 -27.30
CA GLU A 682 2.58 -41.93 -26.73
C GLU A 682 1.44 -41.04 -26.23
N THR A 683 1.76 -39.99 -25.47
CA THR A 683 0.78 -39.01 -24.99
C THR A 683 0.05 -38.30 -26.14
N LEU A 684 0.74 -38.00 -27.25
CA LEU A 684 0.09 -37.43 -28.43
C LEU A 684 -0.87 -38.42 -29.08
N THR A 685 -0.50 -39.73 -29.22
CA THR A 685 -1.37 -40.78 -29.77
C THR A 685 -2.63 -40.95 -28.92
N ILE A 686 -2.48 -41.09 -27.59
CA ILE A 686 -3.61 -41.19 -26.65
C ILE A 686 -4.48 -39.92 -26.73
N SER A 687 -3.89 -38.75 -26.94
CA SER A 687 -4.67 -37.51 -27.08
C SER A 687 -5.50 -37.46 -28.38
N ASP A 688 -5.00 -38.02 -29.47
CA ASP A 688 -5.75 -38.11 -30.73
C ASP A 688 -6.90 -39.11 -30.59
N GLU A 689 -6.65 -40.29 -30.03
CA GLU A 689 -7.70 -41.28 -29.74
C GLU A 689 -8.79 -40.70 -28.82
N CYS A 690 -8.42 -40.00 -27.77
CA CYS A 690 -9.37 -39.37 -26.85
C CYS A 690 -10.23 -38.27 -27.54
N LYS A 691 -9.67 -37.53 -28.49
CA LYS A 691 -10.43 -36.56 -29.30
C LYS A 691 -11.43 -37.23 -30.25
N ASP A 692 -11.04 -38.36 -30.84
CA ASP A 692 -11.91 -39.15 -31.71
C ASP A 692 -13.08 -39.73 -30.91
N ASP A 693 -12.81 -40.27 -29.71
CA ASP A 693 -13.86 -40.73 -28.79
C ASP A 693 -14.82 -39.62 -28.36
N LEU A 694 -14.30 -38.44 -28.03
CA LEU A 694 -15.12 -37.25 -27.70
C LEU A 694 -16.01 -36.85 -28.89
N SER A 695 -15.48 -36.92 -30.10
CA SER A 695 -16.22 -36.61 -31.32
C SER A 695 -17.33 -37.63 -31.56
N ALA A 696 -17.05 -38.93 -31.38
CA ALA A 696 -18.01 -40.01 -31.47
C ALA A 696 -19.11 -39.92 -30.38
N LEU A 697 -18.75 -39.57 -29.14
CA LEU A 697 -19.70 -39.32 -28.06
C LEU A 697 -20.64 -38.15 -28.38
N ARG A 698 -20.10 -37.08 -28.92
CA ARG A 698 -20.87 -35.92 -29.34
C ARG A 698 -21.87 -36.25 -30.44
N GLU A 699 -21.44 -36.99 -31.45
CA GLU A 699 -22.30 -37.42 -32.53
C GLU A 699 -23.42 -38.33 -32.02
N ARG A 700 -23.09 -39.32 -31.17
CA ARG A 700 -24.10 -40.22 -30.54
C ARG A 700 -25.11 -39.40 -29.74
N HIS A 701 -24.67 -38.41 -28.97
CA HIS A 701 -25.56 -37.58 -28.17
C HIS A 701 -26.49 -36.73 -29.06
N ILE A 702 -25.98 -36.12 -30.13
CA ILE A 702 -26.80 -35.36 -31.10
C ILE A 702 -27.86 -36.27 -31.73
N ASN A 703 -27.49 -37.49 -32.14
CA ASN A 703 -28.43 -38.45 -32.70
C ASN A 703 -29.51 -38.89 -31.69
N ARG A 704 -29.16 -39.08 -30.40
CA ARG A 704 -30.15 -39.32 -29.35
C ARG A 704 -31.12 -38.14 -29.20
N MET A 705 -30.64 -36.91 -29.20
CA MET A 705 -31.50 -35.72 -29.11
C MET A 705 -32.50 -35.63 -30.28
N GLN A 706 -32.11 -36.06 -31.48
CA GLN A 706 -32.99 -36.04 -32.63
C GLN A 706 -34.10 -37.10 -32.55
N GLN A 707 -33.86 -38.19 -31.81
CA GLN A 707 -34.80 -39.30 -31.64
C GLN A 707 -35.66 -39.20 -30.39
N ASP A 708 -35.33 -38.31 -29.44
CA ASP A 708 -36.03 -38.18 -28.16
C ASP A 708 -37.34 -37.39 -28.34
N ALA A 709 -38.48 -38.07 -28.08
CA ALA A 709 -39.81 -37.45 -28.09
C ALA A 709 -39.97 -36.30 -27.06
N ASN A 710 -39.13 -36.26 -26.04
CA ASN A 710 -39.12 -35.27 -24.98
C ASN A 710 -37.95 -34.29 -25.12
N ALA A 711 -37.34 -34.18 -26.31
CA ALA A 711 -36.13 -33.34 -26.55
C ALA A 711 -36.27 -31.91 -26.03
N ALA A 712 -37.46 -31.31 -26.12
CA ALA A 712 -37.71 -29.97 -25.63
C ALA A 712 -37.59 -29.83 -24.09
N GLN A 713 -37.97 -30.88 -23.33
CA GLN A 713 -37.85 -30.90 -21.86
C GLN A 713 -36.41 -31.13 -21.39
N ASN A 714 -35.64 -31.92 -22.15
CA ASN A 714 -34.26 -32.31 -21.83
C ASN A 714 -33.19 -31.37 -22.42
N LEU A 715 -33.60 -30.32 -23.15
CA LEU A 715 -32.69 -29.46 -23.92
C LEU A 715 -31.58 -28.86 -23.08
N LYS A 716 -31.90 -28.38 -21.87
CA LYS A 716 -30.90 -27.72 -20.98
C LYS A 716 -29.82 -28.70 -20.53
N VAL A 717 -30.21 -29.90 -20.13
CA VAL A 717 -29.27 -30.96 -19.71
C VAL A 717 -28.41 -31.43 -20.88
N SER A 718 -29.04 -31.60 -22.05
CA SER A 718 -28.33 -32.00 -23.26
C SER A 718 -27.31 -30.96 -23.71
N MET A 719 -27.66 -29.69 -23.67
CA MET A 719 -26.71 -28.58 -23.94
C MET A 719 -25.57 -28.54 -22.93
N LEU A 720 -25.85 -28.80 -21.65
CA LEU A 720 -24.84 -28.87 -20.61
C LEU A 720 -23.83 -29.99 -20.88
N TYR A 721 -24.32 -31.19 -21.24
CA TYR A 721 -23.48 -32.34 -21.59
C TYR A 721 -22.61 -32.05 -22.84
N LEU A 722 -23.19 -31.45 -23.88
CA LEU A 722 -22.44 -31.02 -25.07
C LEU A 722 -21.35 -29.99 -24.73
N ASN A 723 -21.64 -29.06 -23.83
CA ASN A 723 -20.65 -28.11 -23.36
C ASN A 723 -19.50 -28.83 -22.63
N MET A 724 -19.78 -29.78 -21.76
CA MET A 724 -18.75 -30.58 -21.08
C MET A 724 -17.88 -31.35 -22.08
N LEU A 725 -18.45 -32.00 -23.10
CA LEU A 725 -17.69 -32.69 -24.15
C LEU A 725 -16.80 -31.69 -24.94
N GLN A 726 -17.36 -30.54 -25.31
CA GLN A 726 -16.64 -29.48 -26.04
C GLN A 726 -15.44 -28.94 -25.26
N GLU A 727 -15.65 -28.58 -24.01
CA GLU A 727 -14.58 -28.03 -23.18
C GLU A 727 -13.52 -29.09 -22.81
N SER A 728 -13.91 -30.36 -22.72
CA SER A 728 -12.98 -31.50 -22.58
C SER A 728 -12.07 -31.65 -23.81
N GLN A 729 -12.60 -31.49 -25.00
CA GLN A 729 -11.82 -31.48 -26.24
C GLN A 729 -10.85 -30.31 -26.32
N GLU A 730 -11.28 -29.14 -25.83
CA GLU A 730 -10.45 -27.95 -25.74
C GLU A 730 -9.33 -28.15 -24.72
N LEU A 731 -9.59 -28.75 -23.55
CA LEU A 731 -8.56 -29.08 -22.55
C LEU A 731 -7.44 -29.92 -23.14
N ILE A 732 -7.77 -30.95 -23.90
CA ILE A 732 -6.80 -31.82 -24.59
C ILE A 732 -5.97 -30.98 -25.59
N SER A 733 -6.62 -30.08 -26.32
CA SER A 733 -5.94 -29.22 -27.30
C SER A 733 -4.94 -28.27 -26.62
N ILE A 734 -5.35 -27.64 -25.52
CA ILE A 734 -4.48 -26.77 -24.73
C ILE A 734 -3.29 -27.54 -24.15
N MET A 735 -3.54 -28.75 -23.63
CA MET A 735 -2.51 -29.64 -23.10
C MET A 735 -1.44 -29.98 -24.15
N ARG A 736 -1.84 -30.31 -25.38
CA ARG A 736 -0.91 -30.57 -26.50
C ARG A 736 -0.03 -29.36 -26.81
N HIS A 737 -0.64 -28.20 -26.85
CA HIS A 737 0.10 -26.94 -27.06
C HIS A 737 1.08 -26.63 -25.92
N GLN A 738 0.65 -26.84 -24.69
CA GLN A 738 1.49 -26.66 -23.51
C GLN A 738 2.67 -27.64 -23.51
N LEU A 739 2.42 -28.92 -23.76
CA LEU A 739 3.45 -29.95 -23.81
C LEU A 739 4.51 -29.62 -24.88
N ARG A 740 4.05 -29.19 -26.09
CA ARG A 740 4.94 -28.74 -27.15
C ARG A 740 5.76 -27.50 -26.74
N ALA A 741 5.11 -26.53 -26.12
CA ALA A 741 5.77 -25.32 -25.65
C ALA A 741 6.81 -25.63 -24.56
N ALA A 742 6.44 -26.42 -23.56
CA ALA A 742 7.32 -26.87 -22.49
C ALA A 742 8.54 -27.60 -23.01
N ARG A 743 8.35 -28.58 -23.86
CA ARG A 743 9.45 -29.35 -24.48
C ARG A 743 10.47 -28.44 -25.19
N LYS A 744 9.99 -27.43 -25.93
CA LYS A 744 10.83 -26.52 -26.70
C LYS A 744 11.45 -25.42 -25.84
N PHE A 745 10.78 -24.96 -24.79
CA PHE A 745 11.28 -23.91 -23.92
C PHE A 745 12.27 -24.45 -22.87
N LEU A 746 11.96 -25.59 -22.25
CA LEU A 746 12.73 -26.17 -21.14
C LEU A 746 13.93 -27.01 -21.59
N ALA A 747 14.04 -27.37 -22.90
CA ALA A 747 15.14 -28.17 -23.42
C ALA A 747 16.49 -27.54 -23.12
N GLU A 748 17.47 -28.36 -22.77
CA GLU A 748 18.86 -27.95 -22.66
C GLU A 748 19.47 -27.70 -24.04
N ASP A 749 20.44 -26.79 -24.15
CA ASP A 749 20.99 -26.29 -25.41
C ASP A 749 21.83 -27.32 -26.21
N ASN A 750 21.63 -28.61 -26.01
CA ASN A 750 22.34 -29.71 -26.64
C ASN A 750 21.50 -30.57 -27.61
N VAL A 751 20.54 -29.95 -28.33
CA VAL A 751 19.92 -30.66 -29.46
C VAL A 751 19.70 -29.71 -30.63
#